data_9a2960abccd549a931760795beca84cb
#
_entry.id   9a2960abccd549a931760795beca84cb
#
_cell.length_a   1.000
_cell.length_b   1.000
_cell.length_c   1.000
_cell.angle_alpha   90.00
_cell.angle_beta   90.00
_cell.angle_gamma   90.00
#
_symmetry.space_group_name_H-M   'P 1'
#
loop_
_entity.id
_entity.type
_entity.pdbx_description
1 polymer ?
#
loop_
_entity_poly.entity_id
_entity_poly.type
_entity_poly.pdbx_seq_one_letter_code
_entity_poly.pdbx_strand_id
1 'polypeptide(L)'
;MSTLEGSETADSMDEDTSQIPHVRRSKVWEHYEVDLVLVDGDFKAVCKYCGAQLHTKFGTSSLRTHIAEACRSIQDACRQRFLLTMKKKPSEGLFVFDEKVCRERMVKYCVHAEIPFLKFEDPHLQPWIDSMQPAFQIKGRHTIRDDAVKMYKGMKKDIEVELQNLDSRICLTSDMWTSSQDLGYMCITAHYINAEFIYKKKTISFAEVKYPHTGYAIEEEIVRCLTEWGIRGKLFTLTLDNASNNTNACEELIKYHKHELLLEGQHLHVRCCAHILNILVQDGMKIIHEAIDMIRELMKYIDSSPSRLQDFNTIASGMGLRAKKGISVDTPTRWNSTWKMLVEALTYKSVLTSYANRKMIASPSEEEWEKAKAICEFLKAFEELTLIVSAHRKPTSHKFLPVVLSIRHALKDPGWQTSDVLKELAAVMQTKLDKYWDPEEKENADPNRRRKSKGIEFNHALVIATFLDPRRKEDYLDFFYCKLSTDGEQITKQVEIALEWVRRYVKEYELLAATSTAHSTPSSQGNTIIGSPVAGKRKLEEEFAQHKSRRRSRVHKSELDAYLEEASEKVGDDFDVLGWWKRHGEKFPILASMARDFLAIPLSTVASESAFSCGKRILGDKRSSLNPNMLEVLVCGKDWLFKPKEGELTAYILVLLLV
;
A
#
# COMPACT_ATOMS: atom_id res chain seq x y z
N MET A 1 28.34 -62.47 -22.17
CA MET A 1 27.69 -63.76 -22.46
C MET A 1 26.20 -63.47 -22.34
N SER A 2 25.63 -63.30 -23.44
CA SER A 2 24.66 -64.13 -24.21
C SER A 2 23.25 -63.86 -23.69
N THR A 3 22.48 -63.19 -24.45
CA THR A 3 21.68 -63.55 -25.63
C THR A 3 20.23 -63.76 -25.26
N LEU A 4 19.37 -62.87 -25.88
CA LEU A 4 18.37 -63.20 -26.89
C LEU A 4 17.11 -63.85 -26.33
N GLU A 5 16.01 -63.43 -26.66
CA GLU A 5 15.00 -63.34 -27.75
C GLU A 5 13.66 -63.52 -27.08
N GLY A 6 12.52 -63.01 -27.45
CA GLY A 6 11.94 -62.55 -28.65
C GLY A 6 10.46 -62.82 -28.64
N SER A 7 9.76 -62.12 -29.50
CA SER A 7 8.47 -62.39 -30.19
C SER A 7 7.21 -61.87 -29.49
N GLU A 8 6.55 -60.85 -30.09
CA GLU A 8 5.39 -60.92 -31.02
C GLU A 8 4.09 -61.39 -30.32
N THR A 9 2.98 -60.71 -30.37
CA THR A 9 2.19 -60.18 -31.51
C THR A 9 1.00 -59.38 -30.98
N ALA A 10 0.70 -58.34 -31.73
CA ALA A 10 -0.56 -57.99 -32.41
C ALA A 10 -1.72 -57.36 -31.62
N ASP A 11 -2.04 -56.21 -32.16
CA ASP A 11 -3.35 -55.64 -32.50
C ASP A 11 -4.43 -55.47 -31.43
N SER A 12 -4.71 -54.22 -31.16
CA SER A 12 -6.03 -53.67 -31.49
C SER A 12 -6.02 -52.15 -31.42
N MET A 13 -6.47 -51.54 -32.51
CA MET A 13 -6.83 -50.15 -32.65
C MET A 13 -7.82 -49.76 -31.55
N ASP A 14 -7.61 -48.55 -30.96
CA ASP A 14 -8.71 -47.65 -30.74
C ASP A 14 -8.21 -46.19 -30.75
N GLU A 15 -8.77 -45.45 -31.69
CA GLU A 15 -8.76 -44.01 -31.83
C GLU A 15 -9.38 -43.40 -30.59
N ASP A 16 -8.72 -42.45 -29.94
CA ASP A 16 -9.32 -41.14 -29.60
C ASP A 16 -8.28 -40.23 -28.95
N THR A 17 -7.50 -39.51 -29.75
CA THR A 17 -6.72 -38.38 -29.27
C THR A 17 -7.59 -37.12 -29.31
N SER A 18 -8.33 -36.88 -28.24
CA SER A 18 -8.92 -35.59 -27.97
C SER A 18 -7.82 -34.53 -27.79
N GLN A 19 -7.58 -33.78 -28.88
CA GLN A 19 -6.70 -32.64 -28.91
C GLN A 19 -7.24 -31.55 -27.95
N ILE A 20 -6.54 -31.34 -26.84
CA ILE A 20 -6.71 -30.16 -25.96
C ILE A 20 -6.40 -28.92 -26.82
N PRO A 21 -7.32 -27.96 -26.98
CA PRO A 21 -7.03 -26.77 -27.78
C PRO A 21 -5.93 -25.97 -27.08
N HIS A 22 -4.75 -25.89 -27.66
CA HIS A 22 -3.70 -25.00 -27.26
C HIS A 22 -4.25 -23.56 -27.25
N VAL A 23 -4.34 -22.94 -26.06
CA VAL A 23 -4.77 -21.56 -25.90
C VAL A 23 -3.87 -20.66 -26.76
N ARG A 24 -4.42 -20.14 -27.85
CA ARG A 24 -3.72 -19.26 -28.81
C ARG A 24 -3.49 -17.91 -28.20
N ARG A 25 -2.41 -17.72 -27.44
CA ARG A 25 -2.10 -16.50 -26.64
C ARG A 25 -1.72 -15.27 -27.50
N SER A 26 -1.40 -15.43 -28.77
CA SER A 26 -0.95 -14.33 -29.64
C SER A 26 -2.12 -13.67 -30.36
N LYS A 27 -2.22 -12.33 -30.28
CA LYS A 27 -3.23 -11.53 -30.98
C LYS A 27 -3.24 -11.70 -32.52
N VAL A 28 -2.19 -12.23 -33.12
CA VAL A 28 -2.17 -12.50 -34.53
C VAL A 28 -3.27 -13.50 -34.96
N TRP A 29 -3.70 -14.37 -34.08
CA TRP A 29 -4.73 -15.36 -34.36
C TRP A 29 -6.13 -14.74 -34.59
N GLU A 30 -6.38 -13.52 -34.23
CA GLU A 30 -7.61 -12.78 -34.52
C GLU A 30 -7.81 -12.58 -36.04
N HIS A 31 -6.72 -12.64 -36.81
CA HIS A 31 -6.68 -12.43 -38.26
C HIS A 31 -6.70 -13.73 -39.09
N TYR A 32 -6.79 -14.89 -38.43
CA TYR A 32 -6.84 -16.21 -39.06
C TYR A 32 -8.11 -16.95 -38.68
N GLU A 33 -8.54 -17.87 -39.54
CA GLU A 33 -9.66 -18.73 -39.25
C GLU A 33 -9.42 -19.58 -37.99
N VAL A 34 -10.51 -19.96 -37.32
CA VAL A 34 -10.43 -20.70 -36.05
C VAL A 34 -9.86 -22.09 -36.31
N ASP A 35 -10.25 -22.72 -37.40
CA ASP A 35 -9.83 -24.07 -37.73
C ASP A 35 -8.58 -24.07 -38.64
N LEU A 36 -7.64 -24.95 -38.33
CA LEU A 36 -6.47 -25.18 -39.17
C LEU A 36 -6.81 -26.17 -40.28
N VAL A 37 -6.30 -25.93 -41.47
CA VAL A 37 -6.49 -26.82 -42.60
C VAL A 37 -5.28 -27.73 -42.76
N LEU A 38 -5.51 -29.05 -42.88
CA LEU A 38 -4.46 -30.03 -43.14
C LEU A 38 -4.14 -30.03 -44.63
N VAL A 39 -2.91 -29.64 -45.00
CA VAL A 39 -2.44 -29.61 -46.39
C VAL A 39 -1.05 -30.21 -46.43
N ASP A 40 -0.86 -31.26 -47.23
CA ASP A 40 0.41 -31.99 -47.38
C ASP A 40 0.98 -32.53 -46.05
N GLY A 41 0.10 -32.96 -45.14
CA GLY A 41 0.49 -33.51 -43.84
C GLY A 41 0.85 -32.48 -42.75
N ASP A 42 0.77 -31.17 -43.04
CA ASP A 42 1.03 -30.09 -42.09
C ASP A 42 -0.24 -29.25 -41.85
N PHE A 43 -0.45 -28.83 -40.58
CA PHE A 43 -1.53 -27.91 -40.23
C PHE A 43 -1.16 -26.47 -40.61
N LYS A 44 -1.99 -25.84 -41.44
CA LYS A 44 -1.84 -24.45 -41.90
C LYS A 44 -2.96 -23.55 -41.39
N ALA A 45 -2.60 -22.31 -41.02
CA ALA A 45 -3.55 -21.27 -40.69
C ALA A 45 -4.01 -20.53 -41.94
N VAL A 46 -5.31 -20.31 -42.11
CA VAL A 46 -5.91 -19.61 -43.25
C VAL A 46 -6.16 -18.16 -42.92
N CYS A 47 -5.61 -17.22 -43.66
CA CYS A 47 -5.81 -15.80 -43.50
C CYS A 47 -7.26 -15.40 -43.82
N LYS A 48 -7.96 -14.74 -42.92
CA LYS A 48 -9.35 -14.28 -43.10
C LYS A 48 -9.55 -13.28 -44.25
N TYR A 49 -8.48 -12.59 -44.68
CA TYR A 49 -8.57 -11.52 -45.64
C TYR A 49 -8.25 -11.96 -47.06
N CYS A 50 -7.24 -12.81 -47.25
CA CYS A 50 -6.77 -13.20 -48.56
C CYS A 50 -6.79 -14.73 -48.81
N GLY A 51 -7.22 -15.53 -47.83
CA GLY A 51 -7.27 -16.98 -47.95
C GLY A 51 -5.89 -17.69 -47.96
N ALA A 52 -4.79 -16.97 -47.80
CA ALA A 52 -3.45 -17.55 -47.81
C ALA A 52 -3.28 -18.56 -46.65
N GLN A 53 -2.72 -19.71 -46.98
CA GLN A 53 -2.46 -20.82 -46.04
C GLN A 53 -1.01 -20.78 -45.57
N LEU A 54 -0.77 -20.66 -44.29
CA LEU A 54 0.54 -20.44 -43.69
C LEU A 54 0.85 -21.52 -42.66
N HIS A 55 2.08 -22.04 -42.69
CA HIS A 55 2.53 -23.06 -41.75
C HIS A 55 2.56 -22.52 -40.31
N THR A 56 2.13 -23.34 -39.35
CA THR A 56 2.09 -23.02 -37.92
C THR A 56 3.14 -23.79 -37.13
N LYS A 57 3.85 -24.74 -37.73
CA LYS A 57 4.80 -25.67 -37.11
C LYS A 57 5.95 -24.97 -36.35
N PHE A 58 6.40 -23.82 -36.84
CA PHE A 58 7.53 -23.07 -36.26
C PHE A 58 7.10 -21.78 -35.49
N GLY A 59 5.85 -21.72 -35.03
CA GLY A 59 5.32 -20.60 -34.28
C GLY A 59 4.55 -19.57 -35.12
N THR A 60 4.41 -18.34 -34.60
CA THR A 60 3.54 -17.31 -35.20
C THR A 60 4.28 -16.23 -35.98
N SER A 61 5.58 -16.38 -36.23
CA SER A 61 6.38 -15.34 -36.93
C SER A 61 5.93 -15.16 -38.40
N SER A 62 5.74 -16.22 -39.14
CA SER A 62 5.22 -16.18 -40.53
C SER A 62 3.83 -15.56 -40.62
N LEU A 63 2.97 -15.88 -39.66
CA LEU A 63 1.62 -15.32 -39.56
C LEU A 63 1.68 -13.80 -39.33
N ARG A 64 2.57 -13.35 -38.45
CA ARG A 64 2.76 -11.90 -38.13
C ARG A 64 3.30 -11.14 -39.33
N THR A 65 4.33 -11.67 -40.01
CA THR A 65 4.90 -11.04 -41.20
C THR A 65 3.86 -10.94 -42.32
N HIS A 66 3.04 -11.97 -42.52
CA HIS A 66 1.98 -11.94 -43.52
C HIS A 66 0.97 -10.82 -43.28
N ILE A 67 0.45 -10.69 -42.06
CA ILE A 67 -0.52 -9.61 -41.71
C ILE A 67 0.14 -8.23 -41.77
N ALA A 68 1.38 -8.11 -41.30
CA ALA A 68 2.10 -6.84 -41.27
C ALA A 68 2.47 -6.31 -42.66
N GLU A 69 2.94 -7.19 -43.53
CA GLU A 69 3.64 -6.79 -44.75
C GLU A 69 3.07 -7.42 -46.06
N ALA A 70 2.67 -8.68 -46.01
CA ALA A 70 2.40 -9.46 -47.23
C ALA A 70 0.91 -9.53 -47.65
N CYS A 71 -0.03 -9.41 -46.71
CA CYS A 71 -1.45 -9.54 -47.01
C CYS A 71 -1.99 -8.28 -47.74
N ARG A 72 -2.25 -8.43 -49.05
CA ARG A 72 -2.77 -7.31 -49.88
C ARG A 72 -4.26 -7.02 -49.67
N SER A 73 -5.00 -7.96 -49.09
CA SER A 73 -6.46 -7.87 -48.93
C SER A 73 -6.91 -7.35 -47.55
N ILE A 74 -5.99 -7.13 -46.63
CA ILE A 74 -6.31 -6.57 -45.33
C ILE A 74 -6.50 -5.04 -45.44
N GLN A 75 -7.57 -4.52 -44.83
CA GLN A 75 -7.81 -3.06 -44.77
C GLN A 75 -6.69 -2.36 -43.96
N ASP A 76 -6.26 -1.19 -44.44
CA ASP A 76 -5.16 -0.44 -43.78
C ASP A 76 -5.43 -0.14 -42.31
N ALA A 77 -6.66 0.19 -41.95
CA ALA A 77 -7.04 0.41 -40.55
C ALA A 77 -6.85 -0.83 -39.65
N CYS A 78 -7.15 -2.05 -40.20
CA CYS A 78 -6.95 -3.30 -39.49
C CYS A 78 -5.46 -3.64 -39.37
N ARG A 79 -4.70 -3.40 -40.44
CA ARG A 79 -3.25 -3.57 -40.46
C ARG A 79 -2.57 -2.67 -39.45
N GLN A 80 -2.91 -1.37 -39.44
CA GLN A 80 -2.35 -0.43 -38.47
C GLN A 80 -2.68 -0.80 -37.03
N ARG A 81 -3.92 -1.25 -36.75
CA ARG A 81 -4.31 -1.74 -35.41
C ARG A 81 -3.50 -2.96 -35.00
N PHE A 82 -3.25 -3.88 -35.91
CA PHE A 82 -2.39 -5.03 -35.67
C PHE A 82 -0.93 -4.62 -35.41
N LEU A 83 -0.36 -3.73 -36.22
CA LEU A 83 1.00 -3.20 -36.06
C LEU A 83 1.21 -2.55 -34.70
N LEU A 84 0.19 -1.89 -34.13
CA LEU A 84 0.23 -1.35 -32.75
C LEU A 84 0.31 -2.45 -31.68
N THR A 85 -0.14 -3.68 -31.99
CA THR A 85 -0.03 -4.83 -31.08
C THR A 85 1.32 -5.55 -31.18
N MET A 86 2.06 -5.34 -32.25
CA MET A 86 3.43 -5.83 -32.36
C MET A 86 4.31 -5.01 -31.43
N LYS A 87 5.08 -5.67 -30.56
CA LYS A 87 6.14 -4.97 -29.83
C LYS A 87 6.95 -4.22 -30.87
N LYS A 88 7.01 -2.90 -30.78
CA LYS A 88 7.86 -2.08 -31.65
C LYS A 88 9.25 -2.71 -31.66
N LYS A 89 9.67 -3.30 -32.79
CA LYS A 89 11.09 -3.27 -33.12
C LYS A 89 11.46 -1.79 -33.06
N PRO A 90 12.62 -1.42 -32.47
CA PRO A 90 13.06 -0.04 -32.55
C PRO A 90 12.89 0.38 -34.01
N SER A 91 12.19 1.49 -34.23
CA SER A 91 12.08 2.11 -35.56
C SER A 91 13.42 2.03 -36.25
N GLU A 92 13.45 1.82 -37.56
CA GLU A 92 14.59 1.80 -38.46
C GLU A 92 15.38 3.14 -38.46
N GLY A 93 15.78 3.62 -37.27
CA GLY A 93 16.83 4.58 -37.08
C GLY A 93 18.03 3.79 -36.60
N LEU A 94 19.18 3.98 -37.20
CA LEU A 94 20.44 3.49 -36.67
C LEU A 94 20.47 3.68 -35.15
N PHE A 95 20.64 2.58 -34.40
CA PHE A 95 20.85 2.68 -32.96
C PHE A 95 22.07 3.57 -32.72
N VAL A 96 21.83 4.78 -32.24
CA VAL A 96 22.91 5.69 -31.84
C VAL A 96 23.14 5.46 -30.36
N PHE A 97 24.35 5.00 -30.04
CA PHE A 97 24.77 4.85 -28.65
C PHE A 97 24.89 6.23 -28.01
N ASP A 98 24.23 6.40 -26.86
CA ASP A 98 24.32 7.59 -26.01
C ASP A 98 24.87 7.18 -24.64
N GLU A 99 26.13 7.51 -24.38
CA GLU A 99 26.83 7.21 -23.12
C GLU A 99 26.09 7.81 -21.91
N LYS A 100 25.57 9.03 -22.07
CA LYS A 100 24.86 9.74 -20.97
C LYS A 100 23.58 9.02 -20.59
N VAL A 101 22.79 8.60 -21.57
CA VAL A 101 21.54 7.84 -21.34
C VAL A 101 21.85 6.48 -20.71
N CYS A 102 22.87 5.77 -21.18
CA CYS A 102 23.27 4.49 -20.61
C CYS A 102 23.70 4.64 -19.15
N ARG A 103 24.53 5.66 -18.86
CA ARG A 103 25.02 5.98 -17.51
C ARG A 103 23.87 6.36 -16.58
N GLU A 104 22.93 7.18 -17.02
CA GLU A 104 21.74 7.53 -16.22
C GLU A 104 20.89 6.31 -15.88
N ARG A 105 20.62 5.44 -16.86
CA ARG A 105 19.87 4.21 -16.66
C ARG A 105 20.57 3.23 -15.73
N MET A 106 21.89 3.13 -15.83
CA MET A 106 22.72 2.30 -14.95
C MET A 106 22.65 2.80 -13.50
N VAL A 107 22.72 4.12 -13.27
CA VAL A 107 22.58 4.73 -11.94
C VAL A 107 21.18 4.45 -11.36
N LYS A 108 20.11 4.61 -12.16
CA LYS A 108 18.74 4.24 -11.74
C LYS A 108 18.63 2.78 -11.36
N TYR A 109 19.24 1.89 -12.14
CA TYR A 109 19.28 0.46 -11.81
C TYR A 109 20.07 0.19 -10.53
N CYS A 110 21.20 0.83 -10.33
CA CYS A 110 22.02 0.71 -9.14
C CYS A 110 21.22 1.06 -7.87
N VAL A 111 20.53 2.20 -7.87
CA VAL A 111 19.71 2.66 -6.74
C VAL A 111 18.51 1.74 -6.53
N HIS A 112 17.80 1.37 -7.59
CA HIS A 112 16.62 0.52 -7.51
C HIS A 112 16.93 -0.89 -7.01
N ALA A 113 18.01 -1.50 -7.50
CA ALA A 113 18.44 -2.85 -7.15
C ALA A 113 19.35 -2.92 -5.90
N GLU A 114 19.55 -1.78 -5.20
CA GLU A 114 20.38 -1.68 -3.99
C GLU A 114 21.83 -2.17 -4.21
N ILE A 115 22.42 -1.94 -5.41
CA ILE A 115 23.77 -2.42 -5.76
C ILE A 115 24.83 -1.60 -5.01
N PRO A 116 25.81 -2.25 -4.32
CA PRO A 116 26.95 -1.54 -3.77
C PRO A 116 27.77 -0.80 -4.84
N PHE A 117 28.12 0.47 -4.61
CA PHE A 117 28.96 1.24 -5.55
C PHE A 117 30.29 0.55 -5.86
N LEU A 118 30.85 -0.18 -4.90
CA LEU A 118 32.06 -0.98 -5.08
C LEU A 118 31.94 -2.03 -6.20
N LYS A 119 30.71 -2.49 -6.50
CA LYS A 119 30.50 -3.45 -7.60
C LYS A 119 30.81 -2.91 -8.99
N PHE A 120 30.87 -1.59 -9.13
CA PHE A 120 31.26 -0.95 -10.39
C PHE A 120 32.79 -0.96 -10.63
N GLU A 121 33.59 -1.42 -9.65
CA GLU A 121 35.03 -1.65 -9.75
C GLU A 121 35.34 -3.16 -9.87
N ASP A 122 34.33 -3.99 -10.08
CA ASP A 122 34.52 -5.43 -10.30
C ASP A 122 35.27 -5.67 -11.63
N PRO A 123 36.40 -6.40 -11.63
CA PRO A 123 37.22 -6.59 -12.81
C PRO A 123 36.52 -7.32 -13.96
N HIS A 124 35.45 -8.02 -13.68
CA HIS A 124 34.65 -8.73 -14.70
C HIS A 124 33.51 -7.90 -15.30
N LEU A 125 33.21 -6.74 -14.73
CA LEU A 125 32.06 -5.92 -15.14
C LEU A 125 32.34 -5.21 -16.48
N GLN A 126 33.50 -4.58 -16.67
CA GLN A 126 33.84 -3.91 -17.92
C GLN A 126 33.94 -4.87 -19.09
N PRO A 127 34.65 -6.04 -19.01
CA PRO A 127 34.68 -7.03 -20.10
C PRO A 127 33.29 -7.56 -20.48
N TRP A 128 32.40 -7.72 -19.50
CA TRP A 128 31.01 -8.11 -19.81
C TRP A 128 30.27 -7.03 -20.60
N ILE A 129 30.43 -5.75 -20.21
CA ILE A 129 29.81 -4.63 -20.92
C ILE A 129 30.42 -4.45 -22.31
N ASP A 130 31.75 -4.59 -22.47
CA ASP A 130 32.43 -4.52 -23.74
C ASP A 130 31.89 -5.54 -24.76
N SER A 131 31.44 -6.71 -24.28
CA SER A 131 30.79 -7.71 -25.13
C SER A 131 29.43 -7.27 -25.71
N MET A 132 28.78 -6.27 -25.07
CA MET A 132 27.49 -5.73 -25.51
C MET A 132 27.64 -4.37 -26.19
N GLN A 133 28.47 -3.49 -25.64
CA GLN A 133 28.69 -2.13 -26.11
C GLN A 133 30.12 -1.65 -25.77
N PRO A 134 31.10 -1.88 -26.65
CA PRO A 134 32.51 -1.52 -26.37
C PRO A 134 32.76 -0.02 -26.15
N ALA A 135 31.87 0.83 -26.66
CA ALA A 135 31.99 2.28 -26.48
C ALA A 135 31.56 2.76 -25.09
N PHE A 136 30.96 1.90 -24.25
CA PHE A 136 30.53 2.29 -22.91
C PHE A 136 31.57 1.96 -21.85
N GLN A 137 32.22 3.01 -21.32
CA GLN A 137 33.22 2.89 -20.26
C GLN A 137 32.56 3.15 -18.90
N ILE A 138 32.59 2.15 -18.01
CA ILE A 138 32.06 2.25 -16.65
C ILE A 138 32.91 3.25 -15.86
N LYS A 139 32.24 4.08 -15.07
CA LYS A 139 32.91 4.99 -14.15
C LYS A 139 33.12 4.33 -12.78
N GLY A 140 34.16 4.72 -12.08
CA GLY A 140 34.48 4.22 -10.73
C GLY A 140 33.42 4.60 -9.70
N ARG A 141 33.43 3.89 -8.55
CA ARG A 141 32.43 3.99 -7.46
C ARG A 141 32.12 5.43 -7.02
N HIS A 142 33.10 6.31 -6.97
CA HIS A 142 32.92 7.72 -6.57
C HIS A 142 32.06 8.49 -7.57
N THR A 143 32.32 8.30 -8.87
CA THR A 143 31.53 8.95 -9.92
C THR A 143 30.09 8.44 -9.94
N ILE A 144 29.87 7.12 -9.77
CA ILE A 144 28.53 6.55 -9.72
C ILE A 144 27.75 7.03 -8.48
N ARG A 145 28.42 7.15 -7.34
CA ARG A 145 27.85 7.76 -6.13
C ARG A 145 27.42 9.21 -6.37
N ASP A 146 28.30 10.01 -6.98
CA ASP A 146 28.02 11.43 -7.22
C ASP A 146 26.87 11.59 -8.25
N ASP A 147 26.78 10.70 -9.24
CA ASP A 147 25.65 10.65 -10.16
C ASP A 147 24.33 10.27 -9.46
N ALA A 148 24.37 9.34 -8.50
CA ALA A 148 23.19 8.99 -7.69
C ALA A 148 22.72 10.19 -6.85
N VAL A 149 23.65 10.94 -6.25
CA VAL A 149 23.32 12.18 -5.52
C VAL A 149 22.75 13.24 -6.46
N LYS A 150 23.31 13.41 -7.67
CA LYS A 150 22.78 14.35 -8.66
C LYS A 150 21.38 13.98 -9.13
N MET A 151 21.15 12.70 -9.40
CA MET A 151 19.83 12.18 -9.74
C MET A 151 18.82 12.42 -8.61
N TYR A 152 19.18 12.10 -7.36
CA TYR A 152 18.36 12.35 -6.17
C TYR A 152 17.97 13.83 -6.06
N LYS A 153 18.96 14.75 -6.16
CA LYS A 153 18.69 16.20 -6.08
C LYS A 153 17.73 16.68 -7.17
N GLY A 154 17.86 16.14 -8.39
CA GLY A 154 16.92 16.44 -9.48
C GLY A 154 15.50 15.99 -9.17
N MET A 155 15.32 14.72 -8.76
CA MET A 155 14.02 14.18 -8.37
C MET A 155 13.44 14.89 -7.15
N LYS A 156 14.28 15.26 -6.16
CA LYS A 156 13.85 16.03 -4.98
C LYS A 156 13.23 17.35 -5.38
N LYS A 157 13.88 18.10 -6.28
CA LYS A 157 13.37 19.38 -6.79
C LYS A 157 12.02 19.22 -7.50
N ASP A 158 11.86 18.18 -8.33
CA ASP A 158 10.60 17.93 -9.03
C ASP A 158 9.46 17.62 -8.03
N ILE A 159 9.74 16.82 -7.00
CA ILE A 159 8.77 16.49 -5.94
C ILE A 159 8.49 17.71 -5.06
N GLU A 160 9.49 18.53 -4.75
CA GLU A 160 9.33 19.79 -4.00
C GLU A 160 8.32 20.71 -4.70
N VAL A 161 8.51 20.93 -6.01
CA VAL A 161 7.57 21.71 -6.84
C VAL A 161 6.17 21.06 -6.85
N GLU A 162 6.10 19.73 -6.96
CA GLU A 162 4.81 19.01 -6.89
C GLU A 162 4.10 19.26 -5.56
N LEU A 163 4.80 19.12 -4.42
CA LEU A 163 4.21 19.28 -3.09
C LEU A 163 3.83 20.73 -2.79
N GLN A 164 4.64 21.69 -3.21
CA GLN A 164 4.35 23.12 -3.01
C GLN A 164 3.16 23.61 -3.84
N ASN A 165 2.92 23.03 -5.00
CA ASN A 165 1.80 23.37 -5.88
C ASN A 165 0.51 22.56 -5.62
N LEU A 166 0.50 21.66 -4.62
CA LEU A 166 -0.72 20.93 -4.27
C LEU A 166 -1.81 21.88 -3.74
N ASP A 167 -3.04 21.71 -4.20
CA ASP A 167 -4.23 22.34 -3.62
C ASP A 167 -4.76 21.58 -2.40
N SER A 168 -4.37 20.31 -2.24
CA SER A 168 -4.71 19.45 -1.11
C SER A 168 -3.69 19.58 0.02
N ARG A 169 -4.10 19.15 1.20
CA ARG A 169 -3.20 19.01 2.36
C ARG A 169 -2.42 17.71 2.28
N ILE A 170 -1.42 17.59 3.15
CA ILE A 170 -0.50 16.45 3.22
C ILE A 170 -0.64 15.77 4.57
N CYS A 171 -0.87 14.46 4.52
CA CYS A 171 -0.82 13.60 5.69
C CYS A 171 0.58 12.97 5.78
N LEU A 172 1.15 12.90 6.96
CA LEU A 172 2.44 12.27 7.17
C LEU A 172 2.30 10.95 7.93
N THR A 173 3.17 10.00 7.60
CA THR A 173 3.52 8.91 8.50
C THR A 173 4.96 9.07 8.93
N SER A 174 5.25 8.76 10.18
CA SER A 174 6.61 8.68 10.67
C SER A 174 6.78 7.54 11.65
N ASP A 175 8.00 7.06 11.74
CA ASP A 175 8.40 6.01 12.67
C ASP A 175 9.92 6.10 12.88
N MET A 176 10.41 5.47 13.97
CA MET A 176 11.81 5.45 14.37
C MET A 176 12.38 4.03 14.23
N TRP A 177 13.63 3.95 13.77
CA TRP A 177 14.34 2.69 13.64
C TRP A 177 15.78 2.81 14.12
N THR A 178 16.23 1.86 14.93
CA THR A 178 17.63 1.75 15.34
C THR A 178 18.35 0.76 14.43
N SER A 179 19.42 1.20 13.79
CA SER A 179 20.23 0.35 12.91
C SER A 179 21.09 -0.62 13.73
N SER A 180 21.72 -1.58 13.05
CA SER A 180 22.72 -2.50 13.65
C SER A 180 23.99 -1.80 14.15
N GLN A 181 24.11 -0.50 13.92
CA GLN A 181 25.21 0.36 14.34
C GLN A 181 24.80 1.28 15.51
N ASP A 182 23.67 0.99 16.14
CA ASP A 182 23.07 1.79 17.23
C ASP A 182 22.78 3.26 16.84
N LEU A 183 22.63 3.55 15.53
CA LEU A 183 22.17 4.85 15.06
C LEU A 183 20.65 4.87 14.92
N GLY A 184 20.02 5.91 15.47
CA GLY A 184 18.59 6.15 15.33
C GLY A 184 18.27 6.84 14.02
N TYR A 185 17.34 6.32 13.25
CA TYR A 185 16.83 6.93 12.02
C TYR A 185 15.35 7.18 12.12
N MET A 186 14.91 8.33 11.60
CA MET A 186 13.52 8.68 11.44
C MET A 186 13.15 8.72 9.97
N CYS A 187 12.08 8.02 9.62
CA CYS A 187 11.52 8.06 8.27
C CYS A 187 10.24 8.89 8.26
N ILE A 188 10.14 9.87 7.35
CA ILE A 188 8.93 10.65 7.15
C ILE A 188 8.44 10.40 5.73
N THR A 189 7.16 9.99 5.62
CA THR A 189 6.51 9.72 4.34
C THR A 189 5.29 10.62 4.18
N ALA A 190 5.22 11.33 3.05
CA ALA A 190 4.07 12.16 2.68
C ALA A 190 3.03 11.34 1.91
N HIS A 191 1.76 11.52 2.27
CA HIS A 191 0.59 10.92 1.65
C HIS A 191 -0.38 12.03 1.24
N TYR A 192 -0.80 12.04 -0.02
CA TYR A 192 -1.68 13.07 -0.56
C TYR A 192 -2.46 12.56 -1.77
N ILE A 193 -3.54 13.26 -2.09
CA ILE A 193 -4.35 13.01 -3.29
C ILE A 193 -4.30 14.27 -4.13
N ASN A 194 -3.81 14.14 -5.38
CA ASN A 194 -3.66 15.27 -6.30
C ASN A 194 -5.01 15.71 -6.92
N ALA A 195 -4.97 16.75 -7.76
CA ALA A 195 -6.15 17.28 -8.42
C ALA A 195 -6.87 16.25 -9.33
N GLU A 196 -6.14 15.27 -9.86
CA GLU A 196 -6.70 14.17 -10.67
C GLU A 196 -7.28 13.02 -9.81
N PHE A 197 -7.39 13.19 -8.49
CA PHE A 197 -7.82 12.18 -7.53
C PHE A 197 -6.96 10.91 -7.56
N ILE A 198 -5.65 11.09 -7.76
CA ILE A 198 -4.67 9.99 -7.67
C ILE A 198 -3.99 10.05 -6.30
N TYR A 199 -4.10 8.94 -5.55
CA TYR A 199 -3.37 8.79 -4.29
C TYR A 199 -1.89 8.61 -4.54
N LYS A 200 -1.07 9.41 -3.87
CA LYS A 200 0.39 9.37 -3.95
C LYS A 200 1.02 9.23 -2.58
N LYS A 201 2.12 8.52 -2.57
CA LYS A 201 2.98 8.29 -1.41
C LYS A 201 4.42 8.55 -1.79
N LYS A 202 5.13 9.36 -1.00
CA LYS A 202 6.55 9.73 -1.21
C LYS A 202 7.29 9.73 0.13
N THR A 203 8.37 8.98 0.23
CA THR A 203 9.29 9.11 1.37
C THR A 203 10.06 10.41 1.20
N ILE A 204 9.87 11.39 2.11
CA ILE A 204 10.41 12.74 2.01
C ILE A 204 11.59 13.00 2.95
N SER A 205 11.81 12.15 3.97
CA SER A 205 12.99 12.18 4.81
C SER A 205 13.36 10.79 5.30
N PHE A 206 14.65 10.52 5.41
CA PHE A 206 15.22 9.35 6.08
C PHE A 206 16.48 9.81 6.82
N ALA A 207 16.29 10.52 7.93
CA ALA A 207 17.32 11.24 8.63
C ALA A 207 17.78 10.52 9.90
N GLU A 208 19.09 10.68 10.23
CA GLU A 208 19.61 10.29 11.54
C GLU A 208 19.10 11.26 12.61
N VAL A 209 18.53 10.72 13.67
CA VAL A 209 18.11 11.46 14.87
C VAL A 209 19.00 11.07 16.05
N LYS A 210 19.66 12.05 16.64
CA LYS A 210 20.58 11.82 17.75
C LYS A 210 19.81 11.46 19.05
N TYR A 211 20.41 10.61 19.85
CA TYR A 211 19.92 10.32 21.20
C TYR A 211 19.99 11.54 22.13
N PRO A 212 19.06 11.68 23.09
CA PRO A 212 17.89 10.82 23.32
C PRO A 212 16.71 11.14 22.38
N HIS A 213 15.97 10.13 21.94
CA HIS A 213 14.78 10.27 21.08
C HIS A 213 13.58 10.77 21.89
N THR A 214 13.62 12.01 22.32
CA THR A 214 12.52 12.67 23.06
C THR A 214 11.41 13.12 22.10
N GLY A 215 10.23 13.44 22.67
CA GLY A 215 9.15 14.05 21.87
C GLY A 215 9.57 15.34 21.17
N TYR A 216 10.41 16.16 21.84
CA TYR A 216 10.99 17.38 21.25
C TYR A 216 11.90 17.07 20.07
N ALA A 217 12.80 16.08 20.15
CA ALA A 217 13.70 15.73 19.06
C ALA A 217 12.90 15.21 17.83
N ILE A 218 11.79 14.50 18.05
CA ILE A 218 10.90 14.02 16.98
C ILE A 218 10.16 15.22 16.35
N GLU A 219 9.64 16.13 17.16
CA GLU A 219 8.98 17.36 16.69
C GLU A 219 9.93 18.22 15.85
N GLU A 220 11.14 18.50 16.36
CA GLU A 220 12.17 19.28 15.67
C GLU A 220 12.50 18.72 14.28
N GLU A 221 12.65 17.39 14.18
CA GLU A 221 12.93 16.74 12.91
C GLU A 221 11.73 16.83 11.93
N ILE A 222 10.49 16.72 12.42
CA ILE A 222 9.29 16.90 11.59
C ILE A 222 9.22 18.33 11.07
N VAL A 223 9.42 19.33 11.95
CA VAL A 223 9.40 20.76 11.57
C VAL A 223 10.52 21.07 10.59
N ARG A 224 11.72 20.53 10.82
CA ARG A 224 12.86 20.66 9.90
C ARG A 224 12.49 20.13 8.51
N CYS A 225 11.93 18.92 8.44
CA CYS A 225 11.49 18.30 7.19
C CYS A 225 10.44 19.16 6.49
N LEU A 226 9.36 19.54 7.18
CA LEU A 226 8.29 20.37 6.62
C LEU A 226 8.81 21.72 6.08
N THR A 227 9.79 22.31 6.78
CA THR A 227 10.41 23.57 6.40
C THR A 227 11.29 23.40 5.16
N GLU A 228 12.10 22.34 5.13
CA GLU A 228 12.96 22.02 3.99
C GLU A 228 12.17 21.80 2.69
N TRP A 229 10.99 21.16 2.78
CA TRP A 229 10.10 20.92 1.65
C TRP A 229 9.16 22.09 1.34
N GLY A 230 9.11 23.13 2.19
CA GLY A 230 8.21 24.28 2.04
C GLY A 230 6.72 23.96 2.16
N ILE A 231 6.37 22.97 3.01
CA ILE A 231 5.00 22.44 3.13
C ILE A 231 4.41 22.56 4.55
N ARG A 232 4.96 23.41 5.42
CA ARG A 232 4.49 23.57 6.80
C ARG A 232 2.98 23.85 6.89
N GLY A 233 2.49 24.82 6.14
CA GLY A 233 1.06 25.18 6.12
C GLY A 233 0.14 24.17 5.43
N LYS A 234 0.68 23.06 4.91
CA LYS A 234 -0.09 21.98 4.27
C LYS A 234 -0.25 20.73 5.13
N LEU A 235 0.39 20.67 6.30
CA LEU A 235 0.23 19.54 7.21
C LEU A 235 -1.22 19.40 7.66
N PHE A 236 -1.76 18.19 7.50
CA PHE A 236 -3.11 17.84 7.97
C PHE A 236 -3.06 16.87 9.16
N THR A 237 -2.54 15.68 8.94
CA THR A 237 -2.43 14.66 9.99
C THR A 237 -1.03 14.06 10.04
N LEU A 238 -0.70 13.54 11.22
CA LEU A 238 0.54 12.82 11.50
C LEU A 238 0.21 11.46 12.12
N THR A 239 0.44 10.39 11.35
CA THR A 239 0.24 9.02 11.82
C THR A 239 1.54 8.48 12.41
N LEU A 240 1.49 8.14 13.71
CA LEU A 240 2.62 7.62 14.48
C LEU A 240 2.21 6.33 15.23
N ASP A 241 3.18 5.58 15.73
CA ASP A 241 2.91 4.50 16.65
C ASP A 241 2.43 5.03 18.03
N ASN A 242 2.09 4.13 18.95
CA ASN A 242 1.50 4.51 20.24
C ASN A 242 2.54 4.77 21.35
N ALA A 243 3.81 5.01 21.01
CA ALA A 243 4.83 5.38 21.98
C ALA A 243 4.53 6.74 22.61
N SER A 244 4.84 6.89 23.91
CA SER A 244 4.61 8.14 24.65
C SER A 244 5.36 9.33 24.06
N ASN A 245 6.57 9.12 23.54
CA ASN A 245 7.37 10.16 22.91
C ASN A 245 6.69 10.72 21.65
N ASN A 246 5.99 9.87 20.89
CA ASN A 246 5.23 10.29 19.72
C ASN A 246 3.99 11.12 20.09
N THR A 247 3.32 10.75 21.18
CA THR A 247 2.22 11.58 21.73
C THR A 247 2.73 12.95 22.15
N ASN A 248 3.85 13.00 22.89
CA ASN A 248 4.47 14.24 23.30
C ASN A 248 4.92 15.11 22.10
N ALA A 249 5.45 14.50 21.05
CA ALA A 249 5.83 15.21 19.82
C ALA A 249 4.62 15.90 19.16
N CYS A 250 3.48 15.22 19.09
CA CYS A 250 2.25 15.82 18.56
C CYS A 250 1.73 16.95 19.46
N GLU A 251 1.83 16.81 20.78
CA GLU A 251 1.44 17.88 21.73
C GLU A 251 2.33 19.12 21.60
N GLU A 252 3.65 18.95 21.42
CA GLU A 252 4.58 20.04 21.17
C GLU A 252 4.33 20.69 19.80
N LEU A 253 4.08 19.90 18.74
CA LEU A 253 3.69 20.43 17.42
C LEU A 253 2.44 21.31 17.51
N ILE A 254 1.38 20.84 18.16
CA ILE A 254 0.14 21.62 18.35
C ILE A 254 0.43 22.89 19.16
N LYS A 255 1.18 22.77 20.24
CA LYS A 255 1.48 23.89 21.12
C LYS A 255 2.20 25.05 20.42
N TYR A 256 3.18 24.74 19.55
CA TYR A 256 4.01 25.76 18.93
C TYR A 256 3.55 26.16 17.52
N HIS A 257 2.79 25.29 16.81
CA HIS A 257 2.46 25.48 15.40
C HIS A 257 0.95 25.43 15.10
N LYS A 258 0.08 25.49 16.12
CA LYS A 258 -1.38 25.38 15.95
C LYS A 258 -1.98 26.34 14.92
N HIS A 259 -1.43 27.54 14.77
CA HIS A 259 -1.89 28.56 13.83
C HIS A 259 -1.63 28.22 12.36
N GLU A 260 -0.74 27.26 12.08
CA GLU A 260 -0.46 26.71 10.75
C GLU A 260 -1.33 25.49 10.44
N LEU A 261 -1.98 24.91 11.47
CA LEU A 261 -2.73 23.66 11.38
C LEU A 261 -4.23 23.93 11.21
N LEU A 262 -4.88 23.08 10.42
CA LEU A 262 -6.34 23.13 10.25
C LEU A 262 -7.04 22.87 11.60
N LEU A 263 -8.03 23.70 11.93
CA LEU A 263 -8.74 23.67 13.22
C LEU A 263 -7.76 23.55 14.40
N GLU A 264 -6.67 24.32 14.37
CA GLU A 264 -5.64 24.36 15.44
C GLU A 264 -5.00 22.98 15.74
N GLY A 265 -5.05 22.04 14.80
CA GLY A 265 -4.47 20.70 14.94
C GLY A 265 -5.32 19.73 15.77
N GLN A 266 -6.62 19.98 15.95
CA GLN A 266 -7.53 19.16 16.77
C GLN A 266 -7.43 17.64 16.47
N HIS A 267 -7.25 17.27 15.19
CA HIS A 267 -7.14 15.87 14.78
C HIS A 267 -5.78 15.54 14.15
N LEU A 268 -4.73 16.29 14.52
CA LEU A 268 -3.38 16.09 13.98
C LEU A 268 -2.88 14.66 14.20
N HIS A 269 -2.97 14.16 15.44
CA HIS A 269 -2.41 12.87 15.82
C HIS A 269 -3.33 11.71 15.42
N VAL A 270 -2.93 10.93 14.44
CA VAL A 270 -3.56 9.65 14.09
C VAL A 270 -2.70 8.52 14.67
N ARG A 271 -3.31 7.67 15.49
CA ARG A 271 -2.60 6.51 16.06
C ARG A 271 -2.56 5.37 15.07
N CYS A 272 -1.39 4.75 14.89
CA CYS A 272 -1.20 3.63 13.97
C CYS A 272 -2.12 2.45 14.32
N CYS A 273 -3.12 2.20 13.47
CA CYS A 273 -4.07 1.10 13.67
C CYS A 273 -3.40 -0.28 13.62
N ALA A 274 -2.39 -0.46 12.78
CA ALA A 274 -1.66 -1.72 12.72
C ALA A 274 -0.90 -1.99 14.04
N HIS A 275 -0.34 -0.95 14.66
CA HIS A 275 0.31 -1.07 15.97
C HIS A 275 -0.72 -1.35 17.09
N ILE A 276 -1.91 -0.73 17.04
CA ILE A 276 -3.00 -1.03 17.97
C ILE A 276 -3.43 -2.49 17.85
N LEU A 277 -3.63 -2.99 16.60
CA LEU A 277 -3.94 -4.40 16.36
C LEU A 277 -2.85 -5.33 16.90
N ASN A 278 -1.56 -4.97 16.69
CA ASN A 278 -0.45 -5.75 17.24
C ASN A 278 -0.51 -5.84 18.76
N ILE A 279 -0.70 -4.71 19.46
CA ILE A 279 -0.80 -4.68 20.93
C ILE A 279 -2.01 -5.48 21.41
N LEU A 280 -3.14 -5.34 20.73
CA LEU A 280 -4.39 -6.04 21.06
C LEU A 280 -4.19 -7.57 21.03
N VAL A 281 -3.66 -8.08 19.92
CA VAL A 281 -3.44 -9.52 19.74
C VAL A 281 -2.32 -10.03 20.63
N GLN A 282 -1.24 -9.27 20.82
CA GLN A 282 -0.14 -9.61 21.71
C GLN A 282 -0.63 -9.79 23.17
N ASP A 283 -1.48 -8.88 23.65
CA ASP A 283 -2.03 -9.00 25.00
C ASP A 283 -2.94 -10.23 25.14
N GLY A 284 -3.75 -10.54 24.11
CA GLY A 284 -4.55 -11.77 24.08
C GLY A 284 -3.68 -13.03 24.08
N MET A 285 -2.63 -13.07 23.26
CA MET A 285 -1.74 -14.23 23.13
C MET A 285 -0.95 -14.57 24.42
N LYS A 286 -0.84 -13.62 25.36
CA LYS A 286 -0.21 -13.89 26.67
C LYS A 286 -0.93 -15.00 27.46
N ILE A 287 -2.21 -15.21 27.23
CA ILE A 287 -3.01 -16.23 27.91
C ILE A 287 -2.53 -17.64 27.57
N ILE A 288 -1.96 -17.84 26.37
CA ILE A 288 -1.48 -19.12 25.88
C ILE A 288 0.05 -19.14 25.66
N HIS A 289 0.77 -18.26 26.31
CA HIS A 289 2.20 -18.10 26.08
C HIS A 289 2.96 -19.42 26.23
N GLU A 290 2.60 -20.30 27.18
CA GLU A 290 3.26 -21.59 27.42
C GLU A 290 3.20 -22.50 26.19
N ALA A 291 2.02 -22.65 25.57
CA ALA A 291 1.85 -23.44 24.35
C ALA A 291 2.64 -22.84 23.16
N ILE A 292 2.59 -21.51 23.01
CA ILE A 292 3.35 -20.82 21.97
C ILE A 292 4.85 -21.00 22.15
N ASP A 293 5.35 -20.85 23.37
CA ASP A 293 6.78 -20.96 23.68
C ASP A 293 7.29 -22.39 23.47
N MET A 294 6.54 -23.41 23.85
CA MET A 294 6.88 -24.78 23.62
C MET A 294 6.99 -25.12 22.12
N ILE A 295 6.00 -24.67 21.32
CA ILE A 295 6.04 -24.82 19.86
C ILE A 295 7.22 -24.07 19.26
N ARG A 296 7.46 -22.84 19.69
CA ARG A 296 8.58 -22.00 19.25
C ARG A 296 9.94 -22.66 19.51
N GLU A 297 10.14 -23.14 20.73
CA GLU A 297 11.42 -23.76 21.09
C GLU A 297 11.66 -25.06 20.32
N LEU A 298 10.64 -25.89 20.10
CA LEU A 298 10.73 -27.08 19.26
C LEU A 298 11.10 -26.70 17.80
N MET A 299 10.46 -25.70 17.23
CA MET A 299 10.73 -25.24 15.85
C MET A 299 12.13 -24.62 15.74
N LYS A 300 12.56 -23.79 16.69
CA LYS A 300 13.92 -23.24 16.78
C LYS A 300 14.96 -24.35 16.89
N TYR A 301 14.70 -25.35 17.73
CA TYR A 301 15.61 -26.48 17.89
C TYR A 301 15.84 -27.20 16.56
N ILE A 302 14.81 -27.43 15.77
CA ILE A 302 14.92 -28.10 14.47
C ILE A 302 15.67 -27.20 13.47
N ASP A 303 15.32 -25.93 13.40
CA ASP A 303 15.89 -24.97 12.43
C ASP A 303 17.35 -24.62 12.70
N SER A 304 17.81 -24.76 13.96
CA SER A 304 19.18 -24.42 14.39
C SER A 304 20.27 -25.32 13.80
N SER A 305 19.94 -26.43 13.11
CA SER A 305 20.94 -27.36 12.55
C SER A 305 20.46 -28.01 11.26
N PRO A 306 21.26 -27.96 10.18
CA PRO A 306 20.97 -28.65 8.93
C PRO A 306 20.66 -30.15 9.10
N SER A 307 21.37 -30.85 10.01
CA SER A 307 21.12 -32.27 10.28
C SER A 307 19.74 -32.49 10.91
N ARG A 308 19.33 -31.64 11.87
CA ARG A 308 18.00 -31.71 12.49
C ARG A 308 16.89 -31.44 11.49
N LEU A 309 17.09 -30.46 10.62
CA LEU A 309 16.14 -30.13 9.54
C LEU A 309 16.04 -31.28 8.52
N GLN A 310 17.15 -31.99 8.25
CA GLN A 310 17.15 -33.18 7.39
C GLN A 310 16.39 -34.34 8.03
N ASP A 311 16.60 -34.62 9.33
CA ASP A 311 15.83 -35.62 10.07
C ASP A 311 14.33 -35.31 10.06
N PHE A 312 13.94 -34.04 10.31
CA PHE A 312 12.59 -33.57 10.23
C PHE A 312 11.98 -33.79 8.82
N ASN A 313 12.72 -33.45 7.78
CA ASN A 313 12.29 -33.62 6.39
C ASN A 313 12.12 -35.08 6.00
N THR A 314 12.95 -35.97 6.56
CA THR A 314 12.84 -37.43 6.36
C THR A 314 11.52 -37.95 6.93
N ILE A 315 11.14 -37.48 8.13
CA ILE A 315 9.85 -37.83 8.76
C ILE A 315 8.69 -37.24 7.95
N ALA A 316 8.78 -35.95 7.56
CA ALA A 316 7.77 -35.27 6.79
C ALA A 316 7.50 -36.00 5.46
N SER A 317 8.54 -36.36 4.73
CA SER A 317 8.43 -37.12 3.49
C SER A 317 7.82 -38.51 3.70
N GLY A 318 8.15 -39.18 4.76
CA GLY A 318 7.57 -40.46 5.15
C GLY A 318 6.08 -40.39 5.50
N MET A 319 5.59 -39.21 5.90
CA MET A 319 4.17 -38.91 6.16
C MET A 319 3.46 -38.25 4.96
N GLY A 320 4.09 -38.16 3.79
CA GLY A 320 3.55 -37.57 2.58
C GLY A 320 3.50 -36.04 2.59
N LEU A 321 4.21 -35.38 3.52
CA LEU A 321 4.29 -33.94 3.62
C LEU A 321 5.53 -33.39 2.89
N ARG A 322 5.41 -32.15 2.37
CA ARG A 322 6.50 -31.51 1.62
C ARG A 322 7.70 -31.19 2.52
N ALA A 323 8.89 -31.54 2.05
CA ALA A 323 10.13 -31.13 2.72
C ALA A 323 10.31 -29.60 2.72
N LYS A 324 10.90 -29.07 3.80
CA LYS A 324 11.13 -27.63 4.00
C LYS A 324 12.60 -27.28 3.76
N LYS A 325 12.87 -26.08 3.23
CA LYS A 325 14.23 -25.52 3.15
C LYS A 325 14.69 -24.88 4.47
N GLY A 326 13.77 -24.55 5.36
CA GLY A 326 13.92 -23.98 6.68
C GLY A 326 12.57 -23.95 7.36
N ILE A 327 12.53 -23.83 8.66
CA ILE A 327 11.31 -23.72 9.47
C ILE A 327 11.12 -22.24 9.83
N SER A 328 9.90 -21.73 9.62
CA SER A 328 9.59 -20.34 9.94
C SER A 328 9.46 -20.16 11.44
N VAL A 329 10.48 -19.62 12.07
CA VAL A 329 10.45 -19.21 13.48
C VAL A 329 9.97 -17.75 13.53
N ASP A 330 9.21 -17.42 14.56
CA ASP A 330 8.60 -16.10 14.70
C ASP A 330 9.58 -15.02 15.21
N THR A 331 9.14 -13.77 15.06
CA THR A 331 9.66 -12.60 15.77
C THR A 331 8.64 -12.26 16.86
N PRO A 332 8.92 -12.53 18.15
CA PRO A 332 7.92 -12.44 19.22
C PRO A 332 7.21 -11.09 19.37
N THR A 333 7.83 -10.01 18.93
CA THR A 333 7.25 -8.66 18.97
C THR A 333 6.18 -8.41 17.90
N ARG A 334 6.03 -9.33 16.92
CA ARG A 334 5.10 -9.20 15.80
C ARG A 334 4.13 -10.39 15.78
N TRP A 335 2.90 -10.18 16.20
CA TRP A 335 1.90 -11.24 16.30
C TRP A 335 1.65 -12.02 15.00
N ASN A 336 1.70 -11.36 13.84
CA ASN A 336 1.52 -12.02 12.54
C ASN A 336 2.59 -13.08 12.28
N SER A 337 3.82 -12.87 12.74
CA SER A 337 4.89 -13.85 12.60
C SER A 337 4.64 -15.07 13.50
N THR A 338 4.16 -14.84 14.72
CA THR A 338 3.77 -15.91 15.65
C THR A 338 2.58 -16.70 15.10
N TRP A 339 1.55 -16.03 14.58
CA TRP A 339 0.43 -16.69 13.94
C TRP A 339 0.88 -17.58 12.76
N LYS A 340 1.74 -17.09 11.88
CA LYS A 340 2.30 -17.87 10.76
C LYS A 340 3.10 -19.07 11.24
N MET A 341 3.93 -18.90 12.26
CA MET A 341 4.65 -19.99 12.90
C MET A 341 3.69 -21.06 13.41
N LEU A 342 2.62 -20.67 14.11
CA LEU A 342 1.63 -21.61 14.64
C LEU A 342 0.86 -22.33 13.52
N VAL A 343 0.45 -21.64 12.45
CA VAL A 343 -0.21 -22.25 11.28
C VAL A 343 0.71 -23.28 10.61
N GLU A 344 2.01 -22.95 10.47
CA GLU A 344 2.99 -23.91 9.95
C GLU A 344 3.17 -25.10 10.91
N ALA A 345 3.31 -24.86 12.21
CA ALA A 345 3.43 -25.89 13.21
C ALA A 345 2.23 -26.87 13.20
N LEU A 346 1.00 -26.34 13.11
CA LEU A 346 -0.22 -27.15 13.01
C LEU A 346 -0.25 -28.00 11.75
N THR A 347 0.24 -27.47 10.62
CA THR A 347 0.35 -28.24 9.37
C THR A 347 1.30 -29.43 9.52
N TYR A 348 2.38 -29.27 10.30
CA TYR A 348 3.38 -30.32 10.56
C TYR A 348 3.27 -30.96 11.95
N LYS A 349 2.12 -30.83 12.65
CA LYS A 349 1.89 -31.33 14.02
C LYS A 349 2.37 -32.77 14.18
N SER A 350 1.93 -33.70 13.33
CA SER A 350 2.29 -35.10 13.39
C SER A 350 3.81 -35.36 13.21
N VAL A 351 4.44 -34.56 12.33
CA VAL A 351 5.89 -34.63 12.10
C VAL A 351 6.66 -34.13 13.32
N LEU A 352 6.24 -32.96 13.86
CA LEU A 352 6.87 -32.36 15.06
C LEU A 352 6.78 -33.29 16.27
N THR A 353 5.60 -33.86 16.53
CA THR A 353 5.37 -34.80 17.62
C THR A 353 6.21 -36.06 17.43
N SER A 354 6.22 -36.64 16.22
CA SER A 354 7.06 -37.84 15.93
C SER A 354 8.56 -37.54 16.08
N TYR A 355 9.00 -36.36 15.64
CA TYR A 355 10.38 -35.91 15.76
C TYR A 355 10.77 -35.76 17.23
N ALA A 356 9.95 -35.07 18.04
CA ALA A 356 10.21 -34.86 19.46
C ALA A 356 10.30 -36.19 20.22
N ASN A 357 9.37 -37.11 19.98
CA ASN A 357 9.37 -38.45 20.58
C ASN A 357 10.66 -39.25 20.23
N ARG A 358 11.08 -39.20 18.95
CA ARG A 358 12.31 -39.89 18.53
C ARG A 358 13.59 -39.32 19.17
N LYS A 359 13.60 -38.01 19.42
CA LYS A 359 14.76 -37.31 20.01
C LYS A 359 14.66 -37.17 21.54
N MET A 360 13.58 -37.64 22.14
CA MET A 360 13.30 -37.55 23.62
C MET A 360 13.37 -36.10 24.11
N ILE A 361 12.79 -35.15 23.32
CA ILE A 361 12.68 -33.73 23.69
C ILE A 361 11.24 -33.37 23.98
N ALA A 362 11.04 -32.26 24.71
CA ALA A 362 9.71 -31.77 25.05
C ALA A 362 8.88 -31.48 23.77
N SER A 363 7.61 -31.83 23.81
CA SER A 363 6.63 -31.60 22.76
C SER A 363 5.34 -31.10 23.39
N PRO A 364 4.60 -30.20 22.72
CA PRO A 364 3.29 -29.80 23.19
C PRO A 364 2.37 -31.01 23.38
N SER A 365 1.60 -30.99 24.48
CA SER A 365 0.50 -31.93 24.72
C SER A 365 -0.62 -31.80 23.71
N GLU A 366 -1.53 -32.75 23.63
CA GLU A 366 -2.69 -32.65 22.73
C GLU A 366 -3.57 -31.46 23.09
N GLU A 367 -3.71 -31.15 24.38
CA GLU A 367 -4.47 -29.98 24.85
C GLU A 367 -3.83 -28.66 24.38
N GLU A 368 -2.49 -28.53 24.40
CA GLU A 368 -1.77 -27.35 23.91
C GLU A 368 -1.88 -27.21 22.39
N TRP A 369 -1.87 -28.31 21.64
CA TRP A 369 -2.13 -28.28 20.20
C TRP A 369 -3.55 -27.84 19.87
N GLU A 370 -4.56 -28.29 20.61
CA GLU A 370 -5.95 -27.84 20.40
C GLU A 370 -6.12 -26.36 20.77
N LYS A 371 -5.48 -25.88 21.84
CA LYS A 371 -5.41 -24.45 22.16
C LYS A 371 -4.78 -23.64 21.02
N ALA A 372 -3.64 -24.08 20.51
CA ALA A 372 -2.95 -23.42 19.41
C ALA A 372 -3.82 -23.36 18.13
N LYS A 373 -4.54 -24.45 17.83
CA LYS A 373 -5.46 -24.52 16.69
C LYS A 373 -6.64 -23.54 16.85
N ALA A 374 -7.30 -23.55 17.99
CA ALA A 374 -8.44 -22.67 18.27
C ALA A 374 -8.05 -21.18 18.14
N ILE A 375 -6.86 -20.82 18.62
CA ILE A 375 -6.34 -19.45 18.50
C ILE A 375 -5.96 -19.10 17.06
N CYS A 376 -5.36 -20.00 16.30
CA CYS A 376 -5.09 -19.74 14.90
C CYS A 376 -6.37 -19.46 14.09
N GLU A 377 -7.45 -20.17 14.38
CA GLU A 377 -8.75 -19.95 13.76
C GLU A 377 -9.34 -18.60 14.18
N PHE A 378 -9.29 -18.27 15.46
CA PHE A 378 -9.71 -16.97 15.99
C PHE A 378 -8.94 -15.79 15.38
N LEU A 379 -7.62 -15.90 15.31
CA LEU A 379 -6.77 -14.80 14.81
C LEU A 379 -6.81 -14.62 13.30
N LYS A 380 -7.40 -15.53 12.54
CA LYS A 380 -7.49 -15.42 11.08
C LYS A 380 -8.20 -14.16 10.62
N ALA A 381 -9.29 -13.77 11.30
CA ALA A 381 -10.01 -12.54 11.00
C ALA A 381 -9.14 -11.29 11.23
N PHE A 382 -8.27 -11.31 12.24
CA PHE A 382 -7.36 -10.21 12.55
C PHE A 382 -6.22 -10.07 11.53
N GLU A 383 -5.82 -11.17 10.90
CA GLU A 383 -4.82 -11.14 9.80
C GLU A 383 -5.38 -10.37 8.60
N GLU A 384 -6.61 -10.66 8.18
CA GLU A 384 -7.29 -9.96 7.09
C GLU A 384 -7.44 -8.45 7.40
N LEU A 385 -7.86 -8.10 8.61
CA LEU A 385 -8.00 -6.71 9.04
C LEU A 385 -6.66 -5.98 9.10
N THR A 386 -5.59 -6.67 9.53
CA THR A 386 -4.24 -6.12 9.52
C THR A 386 -3.77 -5.82 8.09
N LEU A 387 -4.07 -6.67 7.11
CA LEU A 387 -3.78 -6.40 5.70
C LEU A 387 -4.50 -5.15 5.19
N ILE A 388 -5.75 -4.93 5.60
CA ILE A 388 -6.55 -3.76 5.21
C ILE A 388 -5.90 -2.47 5.72
N VAL A 389 -5.56 -2.40 7.03
CA VAL A 389 -5.00 -1.19 7.64
C VAL A 389 -3.54 -0.95 7.26
N SER A 390 -2.82 -1.99 6.85
CA SER A 390 -1.41 -1.92 6.43
C SER A 390 -1.22 -1.49 4.98
N ALA A 391 -2.28 -1.36 4.19
CA ALA A 391 -2.17 -0.91 2.82
C ALA A 391 -1.73 0.56 2.76
N HIS A 392 -0.59 0.84 2.11
CA HIS A 392 0.04 2.17 2.11
C HIS A 392 0.16 2.82 0.72
N ARG A 393 -0.43 2.21 -0.33
CA ARG A 393 -0.43 2.73 -1.70
C ARG A 393 -1.83 3.00 -2.25
N LYS A 394 -2.83 2.99 -1.38
CA LYS A 394 -4.22 3.28 -1.68
C LYS A 394 -4.89 3.90 -0.45
N PRO A 395 -6.01 4.62 -0.60
CA PRO A 395 -6.75 5.17 0.53
C PRO A 395 -7.18 4.07 1.51
N THR A 396 -7.03 4.33 2.80
CA THR A 396 -7.42 3.39 3.86
C THR A 396 -8.33 4.01 4.91
N SER A 397 -8.27 5.32 5.13
CA SER A 397 -9.01 6.03 6.19
C SER A 397 -10.52 5.78 6.20
N HIS A 398 -11.17 5.73 5.02
CA HIS A 398 -12.61 5.43 4.88
C HIS A 398 -13.00 4.02 5.35
N LYS A 399 -12.01 3.15 5.59
CA LYS A 399 -12.20 1.79 6.11
C LYS A 399 -12.10 1.70 7.63
N PHE A 400 -11.84 2.82 8.32
CA PHE A 400 -11.60 2.83 9.76
C PHE A 400 -12.78 2.27 10.57
N LEU A 401 -13.96 2.88 10.46
CA LEU A 401 -15.14 2.38 11.20
C LEU A 401 -15.52 0.94 10.84
N PRO A 402 -15.53 0.53 9.56
CA PRO A 402 -15.70 -0.88 9.19
C PRO A 402 -14.72 -1.82 9.87
N VAL A 403 -13.44 -1.48 9.94
CA VAL A 403 -12.41 -2.30 10.59
C VAL A 403 -12.69 -2.41 12.09
N VAL A 404 -12.96 -1.27 12.77
CA VAL A 404 -13.29 -1.27 14.22
C VAL A 404 -14.51 -2.15 14.50
N LEU A 405 -15.55 -2.04 13.68
CA LEU A 405 -16.77 -2.82 13.83
C LEU A 405 -16.52 -4.32 13.58
N SER A 406 -15.72 -4.66 12.57
CA SER A 406 -15.36 -6.06 12.28
C SER A 406 -14.56 -6.68 13.42
N ILE A 407 -13.64 -5.93 14.04
CA ILE A 407 -12.91 -6.41 15.22
C ILE A 407 -13.87 -6.66 16.38
N ARG A 408 -14.76 -5.71 16.69
CA ARG A 408 -15.76 -5.87 17.76
C ARG A 408 -16.68 -7.06 17.51
N HIS A 409 -17.08 -7.27 16.26
CA HIS A 409 -17.90 -8.43 15.88
C HIS A 409 -17.13 -9.73 16.07
N ALA A 410 -15.88 -9.80 15.62
CA ALA A 410 -15.03 -10.98 15.79
C ALA A 410 -14.81 -11.30 17.28
N LEU A 411 -14.62 -10.30 18.14
CA LEU A 411 -14.45 -10.51 19.59
C LEU A 411 -15.74 -11.01 20.30
N LYS A 412 -16.90 -10.70 19.74
CA LYS A 412 -18.21 -11.08 20.30
C LYS A 412 -18.83 -12.32 19.65
N ASP A 413 -18.13 -12.97 18.73
CA ASP A 413 -18.67 -14.14 18.01
C ASP A 413 -19.03 -15.27 18.97
N PRO A 414 -20.26 -15.81 18.93
CA PRO A 414 -20.71 -16.89 19.81
C PRO A 414 -19.87 -18.17 19.70
N GLY A 415 -19.23 -18.41 18.56
CA GLY A 415 -18.35 -19.57 18.35
C GLY A 415 -17.20 -19.64 19.35
N TRP A 416 -16.69 -18.49 19.80
CA TRP A 416 -15.61 -18.40 20.79
C TRP A 416 -16.08 -18.56 22.23
N GLN A 417 -17.39 -18.40 22.48
CA GLN A 417 -17.96 -18.50 23.84
C GLN A 417 -18.00 -19.93 24.39
N THR A 418 -17.68 -20.92 23.57
CA THR A 418 -17.63 -22.34 23.96
C THR A 418 -16.33 -22.74 24.68
N SER A 419 -15.28 -21.93 24.57
CA SER A 419 -13.97 -22.15 25.15
C SER A 419 -13.63 -21.07 26.18
N ASP A 420 -13.35 -21.45 27.42
CA ASP A 420 -12.99 -20.49 28.49
C ASP A 420 -11.72 -19.71 28.15
N VAL A 421 -10.74 -20.33 27.48
CA VAL A 421 -9.51 -19.71 27.01
C VAL A 421 -9.83 -18.62 25.96
N LEU A 422 -10.69 -18.91 25.01
CA LEU A 422 -11.05 -17.94 23.96
C LEU A 422 -11.93 -16.81 24.52
N LYS A 423 -12.79 -17.07 25.51
CA LYS A 423 -13.54 -16.03 26.23
C LYS A 423 -12.61 -15.05 26.94
N GLU A 424 -11.63 -15.58 27.69
CA GLU A 424 -10.66 -14.75 28.41
C GLU A 424 -9.84 -13.93 27.43
N LEU A 425 -9.35 -14.55 26.36
CA LEU A 425 -8.61 -13.89 25.27
C LEU A 425 -9.44 -12.75 24.65
N ALA A 426 -10.69 -13.02 24.27
CA ALA A 426 -11.57 -12.01 23.69
C ALA A 426 -11.86 -10.86 24.68
N ALA A 427 -12.02 -11.15 25.98
CA ALA A 427 -12.26 -10.14 27.03
C ALA A 427 -11.03 -9.20 27.22
N VAL A 428 -9.82 -9.77 27.25
CA VAL A 428 -8.56 -8.99 27.33
C VAL A 428 -8.41 -8.11 26.09
N MET A 429 -8.65 -8.67 24.90
CA MET A 429 -8.58 -7.92 23.65
C MET A 429 -9.66 -6.83 23.60
N GLN A 430 -10.89 -7.09 24.05
CA GLN A 430 -11.97 -6.11 24.10
C GLN A 430 -11.61 -4.94 25.03
N THR A 431 -11.10 -5.21 26.22
CA THR A 431 -10.65 -4.17 27.18
C THR A 431 -9.58 -3.27 26.55
N LYS A 432 -8.68 -3.85 25.78
CA LYS A 432 -7.62 -3.11 25.10
C LYS A 432 -8.18 -2.30 23.93
N LEU A 433 -9.13 -2.86 23.18
CA LEU A 433 -9.81 -2.18 22.08
C LEU A 433 -10.53 -0.92 22.57
N ASP A 434 -11.28 -1.04 23.67
CA ASP A 434 -12.04 0.06 24.25
C ASP A 434 -11.14 1.19 24.76
N LYS A 435 -9.90 0.88 25.16
CA LYS A 435 -8.91 1.91 25.51
C LYS A 435 -8.56 2.84 24.34
N TYR A 436 -8.53 2.32 23.12
CA TYR A 436 -8.06 3.08 21.94
C TYR A 436 -9.20 3.55 21.03
N TRP A 437 -10.30 2.80 20.94
CA TRP A 437 -11.34 3.01 19.95
C TRP A 437 -12.76 3.00 20.53
N ASP A 438 -12.88 3.45 21.79
CA ASP A 438 -14.17 3.76 22.39
C ASP A 438 -14.50 5.23 22.11
N PRO A 439 -15.62 5.51 21.41
CA PRO A 439 -16.06 6.88 21.16
C PRO A 439 -16.61 7.59 22.40
N GLU A 440 -16.86 6.86 23.50
CA GLU A 440 -17.32 7.48 24.73
C GLU A 440 -16.16 8.17 25.45
N GLU A 441 -16.26 9.48 25.61
CA GLU A 441 -15.42 10.22 26.55
C GLU A 441 -15.70 9.70 27.96
N LYS A 442 -14.74 8.99 28.55
CA LYS A 442 -14.83 8.61 29.97
C LYS A 442 -14.69 9.88 30.81
N GLU A 443 -15.81 10.51 31.12
CA GLU A 443 -15.91 11.61 32.10
C GLU A 443 -15.37 11.25 33.50
N ASN A 444 -15.05 9.97 33.74
CA ASN A 444 -14.57 9.42 34.99
C ASN A 444 -13.03 9.36 35.08
N ALA A 445 -12.35 10.48 34.86
CA ALA A 445 -10.99 10.62 35.37
C ALA A 445 -11.03 10.88 36.86
N ASP A 446 -10.64 9.91 37.70
CA ASP A 446 -10.45 10.05 39.11
C ASP A 446 -9.70 11.37 39.40
N PRO A 447 -10.35 12.38 40.06
CA PRO A 447 -9.76 13.68 40.31
C PRO A 447 -8.51 13.62 41.22
N ASN A 448 -8.27 12.48 41.90
CA ASN A 448 -7.14 12.25 42.79
C ASN A 448 -5.92 11.58 42.15
N ARG A 449 -5.98 11.19 40.87
CA ARG A 449 -4.80 10.70 40.15
C ARG A 449 -3.81 11.83 39.89
N ARG A 450 -2.68 11.84 40.60
CA ARG A 450 -1.57 12.82 40.48
C ARG A 450 -0.91 12.94 39.09
N ARG A 451 -1.27 12.12 38.12
CA ARG A 451 -1.02 12.27 36.69
C ARG A 451 -2.34 12.08 35.97
N LYS A 452 -2.93 13.17 35.48
CA LYS A 452 -4.00 13.13 34.50
C LYS A 452 -3.45 12.41 33.25
N SER A 453 -3.63 11.09 33.15
CA SER A 453 -3.53 10.46 31.85
C SER A 453 -4.73 10.99 31.06
N LYS A 454 -4.49 12.00 30.22
CA LYS A 454 -5.45 12.39 29.19
C LYS A 454 -5.90 11.10 28.54
N GLY A 455 -7.19 10.77 28.56
CA GLY A 455 -7.73 9.63 27.84
C GLY A 455 -7.30 9.69 26.36
N ILE A 456 -7.23 8.55 25.72
CA ILE A 456 -6.93 8.53 24.28
C ILE A 456 -8.18 9.06 23.58
N GLU A 457 -8.07 10.25 23.00
CA GLU A 457 -9.17 10.89 22.28
C GLU A 457 -9.47 10.12 20.99
N PHE A 458 -10.75 9.89 20.72
CA PHE A 458 -11.23 9.25 19.49
C PHE A 458 -11.07 10.22 18.31
N ASN A 459 -10.32 9.82 17.28
CA ASN A 459 -10.00 10.71 16.16
C ASN A 459 -11.15 10.83 15.17
N HIS A 460 -11.93 11.90 15.27
CA HIS A 460 -13.07 12.16 14.39
C HIS A 460 -12.69 12.41 12.91
N ALA A 461 -11.44 12.74 12.58
CA ALA A 461 -11.03 12.81 11.17
C ALA A 461 -11.18 11.47 10.46
N LEU A 462 -10.97 10.34 11.16
CA LEU A 462 -11.19 9.01 10.59
C LEU A 462 -12.69 8.66 10.44
N VAL A 463 -13.52 9.20 11.32
CA VAL A 463 -15.00 9.11 11.20
C VAL A 463 -15.46 9.87 9.96
N ILE A 464 -14.98 11.12 9.79
CA ILE A 464 -15.27 11.95 8.62
C ILE A 464 -14.78 11.27 7.33
N ALA A 465 -13.60 10.63 7.33
CA ALA A 465 -13.12 9.87 6.19
C ALA A 465 -14.07 8.72 5.83
N THR A 466 -14.70 8.06 6.81
CA THR A 466 -15.72 7.04 6.57
C THR A 466 -17.03 7.65 6.04
N PHE A 467 -17.45 8.79 6.58
CA PHE A 467 -18.61 9.56 6.10
C PHE A 467 -18.46 10.02 4.64
N LEU A 468 -17.24 10.39 4.23
CA LEU A 468 -16.92 10.78 2.85
C LEU A 468 -16.83 9.59 1.87
N ASP A 469 -17.06 8.36 2.31
CA ASP A 469 -17.32 7.24 1.41
C ASP A 469 -18.79 7.27 0.98
N PRO A 470 -19.11 7.54 -0.30
CA PRO A 470 -20.48 7.76 -0.75
C PRO A 470 -21.41 6.54 -0.59
N ARG A 471 -20.85 5.38 -0.26
CA ARG A 471 -21.63 4.16 0.10
C ARG A 471 -22.11 4.16 1.55
N ARG A 472 -21.60 5.10 2.38
CA ARG A 472 -21.75 5.01 3.85
C ARG A 472 -22.50 6.22 4.42
N LYS A 473 -21.99 7.41 4.18
CA LYS A 473 -22.60 8.68 4.64
C LYS A 473 -23.05 8.61 6.12
N GLU A 474 -24.13 9.31 6.44
CA GLU A 474 -24.75 9.33 7.77
C GLU A 474 -25.35 7.98 8.19
N ASP A 475 -25.97 7.25 7.24
CA ASP A 475 -26.60 5.93 7.51
C ASP A 475 -25.61 4.94 8.15
N TYR A 476 -24.33 5.01 7.73
CA TYR A 476 -23.32 4.14 8.31
C TYR A 476 -22.86 4.59 9.70
N LEU A 477 -22.91 5.88 10.00
CA LEU A 477 -22.62 6.38 11.34
C LEU A 477 -23.68 5.89 12.34
N ASP A 478 -24.95 6.03 11.98
CA ASP A 478 -26.06 5.50 12.77
C ASP A 478 -25.90 3.98 12.97
N PHE A 479 -25.72 3.23 11.90
CA PHE A 479 -25.48 1.78 11.95
C PHE A 479 -24.31 1.42 12.87
N PHE A 480 -23.18 2.15 12.78
CA PHE A 480 -22.00 1.92 13.59
C PHE A 480 -22.29 2.10 15.08
N TYR A 481 -22.90 3.21 15.47
CA TYR A 481 -23.20 3.49 16.86
C TYR A 481 -24.31 2.58 17.42
N CYS A 482 -25.29 2.19 16.62
CA CYS A 482 -26.28 1.15 16.97
C CYS A 482 -25.64 -0.23 17.29
N LYS A 483 -24.48 -0.53 16.71
CA LYS A 483 -23.72 -1.77 17.04
C LYS A 483 -22.88 -1.64 18.32
N LEU A 484 -22.62 -0.40 18.78
CA LEU A 484 -21.85 -0.15 19.99
C LEU A 484 -22.73 -0.05 21.24
N SER A 485 -23.90 0.56 21.13
CA SER A 485 -24.84 0.79 22.23
C SER A 485 -26.25 0.35 21.85
N THR A 486 -27.06 0.03 22.87
CA THR A 486 -28.51 -0.21 22.74
C THR A 486 -29.33 0.98 23.25
N ASP A 487 -28.66 2.00 23.80
CA ASP A 487 -29.28 3.23 24.28
C ASP A 487 -29.47 4.22 23.12
N GLY A 488 -30.74 4.45 22.73
CA GLY A 488 -31.10 5.31 21.60
C GLY A 488 -30.70 6.77 21.81
N GLU A 489 -30.74 7.30 23.03
CA GLU A 489 -30.33 8.68 23.33
C GLU A 489 -28.81 8.83 23.14
N GLN A 490 -28.03 7.88 23.64
CA GLN A 490 -26.60 7.82 23.47
C GLN A 490 -26.19 7.69 22.00
N ILE A 491 -26.87 6.82 21.23
CA ILE A 491 -26.64 6.65 19.79
C ILE A 491 -26.84 7.99 19.07
N THR A 492 -27.99 8.64 19.28
CA THR A 492 -28.31 9.95 18.67
C THR A 492 -27.27 11.00 19.02
N LYS A 493 -26.84 11.07 20.28
CA LYS A 493 -25.80 12.00 20.74
C LYS A 493 -24.48 11.76 20.01
N GLN A 494 -24.03 10.52 19.83
CA GLN A 494 -22.77 10.20 19.17
C GLN A 494 -22.81 10.50 17.67
N VAL A 495 -23.92 10.20 17.01
CA VAL A 495 -24.12 10.57 15.59
C VAL A 495 -24.07 12.09 15.42
N GLU A 496 -24.76 12.84 16.30
CA GLU A 496 -24.77 14.30 16.24
C GLU A 496 -23.37 14.91 16.48
N ILE A 497 -22.58 14.37 17.43
CA ILE A 497 -21.18 14.78 17.62
C ILE A 497 -20.37 14.56 16.34
N ALA A 498 -20.53 13.42 15.68
CA ALA A 498 -19.83 13.12 14.44
C ALA A 498 -20.22 14.10 13.31
N LEU A 499 -21.52 14.38 13.15
CA LEU A 499 -22.02 15.34 12.17
C LEU A 499 -21.63 16.79 12.49
N GLU A 500 -21.54 17.15 13.76
CA GLU A 500 -21.04 18.48 14.19
C GLU A 500 -19.59 18.68 13.73
N TRP A 501 -18.72 17.66 13.84
CA TRP A 501 -17.38 17.71 13.32
C TRP A 501 -17.36 17.82 11.78
N VAL A 502 -18.25 17.12 11.07
CA VAL A 502 -18.39 17.25 9.60
C VAL A 502 -18.72 18.72 9.28
N ARG A 503 -19.74 19.31 9.93
CA ARG A 503 -20.16 20.72 9.70
C ARG A 503 -19.03 21.71 9.97
N ARG A 504 -18.26 21.52 11.05
CA ARG A 504 -17.10 22.37 11.39
C ARG A 504 -16.05 22.36 10.27
N TYR A 505 -15.71 21.16 9.78
CA TYR A 505 -14.76 21.05 8.67
C TYR A 505 -15.32 21.63 7.37
N VAL A 506 -16.56 21.37 7.02
CA VAL A 506 -17.21 21.99 5.84
C VAL A 506 -17.07 23.50 5.91
N LYS A 507 -17.43 24.12 7.04
CA LYS A 507 -17.32 25.56 7.22
C LYS A 507 -15.87 26.07 7.08
N GLU A 508 -14.90 25.35 7.59
CA GLU A 508 -13.49 25.72 7.46
C GLU A 508 -13.03 25.67 5.99
N TYR A 509 -13.44 24.65 5.24
CA TYR A 509 -13.11 24.53 3.82
C TYR A 509 -13.85 25.58 2.97
N GLU A 510 -15.06 25.97 3.33
CA GLU A 510 -15.78 27.13 2.72
C GLU A 510 -14.99 28.44 2.91
N LEU A 511 -14.46 28.68 4.11
CA LEU A 511 -13.62 29.85 4.41
C LEU A 511 -12.32 29.81 3.59
N LEU A 512 -11.65 28.69 3.51
CA LEU A 512 -10.45 28.52 2.69
C LEU A 512 -10.71 28.76 1.21
N ALA A 513 -11.83 28.30 0.67
CA ALA A 513 -12.23 28.52 -0.70
C ALA A 513 -12.54 30.00 -0.99
N ALA A 514 -13.19 30.69 -0.05
CA ALA A 514 -13.50 32.12 -0.17
C ALA A 514 -12.23 32.98 -0.17
N THR A 515 -11.23 32.66 0.68
CA THR A 515 -9.95 33.39 0.71
C THR A 515 -9.13 33.17 -0.58
N SER A 516 -9.16 31.99 -1.15
CA SER A 516 -8.46 31.67 -2.40
C SER A 516 -9.02 32.44 -3.60
N THR A 517 -10.34 32.65 -3.65
CA THR A 517 -11.00 33.42 -4.71
C THR A 517 -10.76 34.94 -4.60
N ALA A 518 -10.58 35.46 -3.37
CA ALA A 518 -10.29 36.87 -3.14
C ALA A 518 -8.89 37.30 -3.64
N HIS A 519 -7.91 36.40 -3.70
CA HIS A 519 -6.56 36.67 -4.19
C HIS A 519 -6.41 36.55 -5.72
N SER A 520 -7.40 36.00 -6.43
CA SER A 520 -7.35 35.78 -7.88
C SER A 520 -8.09 36.83 -8.72
N THR A 521 -8.63 37.91 -8.14
CA THR A 521 -9.21 39.02 -8.88
C THR A 521 -8.10 39.96 -9.34
N PRO A 522 -7.78 40.06 -10.66
CA PRO A 522 -6.92 41.12 -11.16
C PRO A 522 -7.65 42.45 -10.99
N SER A 523 -7.02 43.41 -10.34
CA SER A 523 -7.43 44.81 -10.33
C SER A 523 -7.40 45.35 -11.76
N SER A 524 -8.49 45.23 -12.50
CA SER A 524 -8.67 45.97 -13.74
C SER A 524 -8.96 47.44 -13.43
N GLN A 525 -7.89 48.24 -13.38
CA GLN A 525 -8.00 49.67 -13.53
C GLN A 525 -8.64 49.97 -14.88
N GLY A 526 -9.78 50.67 -14.84
CA GLY A 526 -10.55 51.01 -15.99
C GLY A 526 -9.78 51.87 -17.00
N ASN A 527 -9.79 51.42 -18.25
CA ASN A 527 -9.67 52.31 -19.41
C ASN A 527 -10.99 52.24 -20.17
N THR A 528 -11.73 53.36 -20.09
CA THR A 528 -12.97 53.61 -20.81
C THR A 528 -12.61 53.72 -22.29
N ILE A 529 -12.94 52.73 -23.09
CA ILE A 529 -13.00 52.83 -24.55
C ILE A 529 -14.48 52.73 -24.97
N ILE A 530 -14.93 53.81 -25.59
CA ILE A 530 -16.31 54.00 -26.11
C ILE A 530 -16.52 53.11 -27.33
N GLY A 531 -17.59 52.33 -27.33
CA GLY A 531 -18.39 51.98 -28.47
C GLY A 531 -17.94 50.85 -29.40
N SER A 532 -18.42 49.63 -29.11
CA SER A 532 -18.66 48.63 -30.15
C SER A 532 -19.85 47.73 -29.73
N PRO A 533 -20.75 47.29 -30.64
CA PRO A 533 -21.94 46.48 -30.31
C PRO A 533 -21.63 45.11 -29.73
N VAL A 534 -20.38 44.62 -29.85
CA VAL A 534 -19.90 43.36 -29.26
C VAL A 534 -19.67 43.47 -27.74
N ALA A 535 -19.41 44.68 -27.23
CA ALA A 535 -19.24 44.94 -25.79
C ALA A 535 -20.55 44.81 -25.01
N GLY A 536 -21.70 45.17 -25.64
CA GLY A 536 -23.02 45.02 -25.02
C GLY A 536 -23.43 43.58 -24.79
N LYS A 537 -23.10 42.67 -25.70
CA LYS A 537 -23.42 41.25 -25.56
C LYS A 537 -22.59 40.56 -24.44
N ARG A 538 -21.32 40.90 -24.30
CA ARG A 538 -20.46 40.41 -23.19
C ARG A 538 -20.96 40.92 -21.84
N LYS A 539 -21.35 42.19 -21.77
CA LYS A 539 -21.87 42.79 -20.54
C LYS A 539 -23.20 42.17 -20.09
N LEU A 540 -24.08 41.82 -21.04
CA LEU A 540 -25.32 41.12 -20.74
C LEU A 540 -25.11 39.69 -20.32
N GLU A 541 -24.14 38.99 -20.87
CA GLU A 541 -23.75 37.63 -20.43
C GLU A 541 -23.10 37.64 -19.05
N GLU A 542 -22.28 38.66 -18.73
CA GLU A 542 -21.72 38.88 -17.40
C GLU A 542 -22.80 39.23 -16.37
N GLU A 543 -23.75 40.11 -16.74
CA GLU A 543 -24.91 40.45 -15.90
C GLU A 543 -25.85 39.24 -15.71
N PHE A 544 -26.02 38.40 -16.73
CA PHE A 544 -26.78 37.18 -16.63
C PHE A 544 -26.06 36.14 -15.74
N ALA A 545 -24.75 36.00 -15.85
CA ALA A 545 -23.93 35.15 -15.00
C ALA A 545 -23.98 35.63 -13.53
N GLN A 546 -23.92 36.97 -13.29
CA GLN A 546 -24.08 37.57 -11.96
C GLN A 546 -25.50 37.38 -11.42
N HIS A 547 -26.52 37.54 -12.25
CA HIS A 547 -27.91 37.29 -11.87
C HIS A 547 -28.19 35.84 -11.56
N LYS A 548 -27.62 34.92 -12.33
CA LYS A 548 -27.65 33.47 -12.10
C LYS A 548 -26.93 33.10 -10.79
N SER A 549 -25.81 33.74 -10.52
CA SER A 549 -25.05 33.59 -9.28
C SER A 549 -25.86 34.11 -8.07
N ARG A 550 -26.46 35.32 -8.17
CA ARG A 550 -27.32 35.88 -7.10
C ARG A 550 -28.62 35.10 -6.87
N ARG A 551 -29.18 34.47 -7.89
CA ARG A 551 -30.37 33.62 -7.77
C ARG A 551 -30.01 32.25 -7.16
N ARG A 552 -28.84 31.69 -7.49
CA ARG A 552 -28.29 30.54 -6.82
C ARG A 552 -28.01 30.83 -5.33
N SER A 553 -27.53 32.00 -4.98
CA SER A 553 -27.27 32.46 -3.62
C SER A 553 -28.52 32.58 -2.72
N ARG A 554 -29.73 32.68 -3.29
CA ARG A 554 -31.00 32.86 -2.55
C ARG A 554 -31.76 31.56 -2.22
N VAL A 555 -31.37 30.41 -2.80
CA VAL A 555 -32.01 29.09 -2.62
C VAL A 555 -30.91 28.01 -2.50
N HIS A 556 -29.86 28.25 -1.71
CA HIS A 556 -28.85 27.22 -1.53
C HIS A 556 -29.14 26.40 -0.28
N LYS A 557 -29.58 25.14 -0.52
CA LYS A 557 -29.21 24.04 0.36
C LYS A 557 -27.68 24.02 0.43
N SER A 558 -27.12 23.79 1.62
CA SER A 558 -25.68 23.63 1.75
C SER A 558 -25.22 22.43 0.86
N GLU A 559 -23.99 22.46 0.39
CA GLU A 559 -23.41 21.34 -0.38
C GLU A 559 -23.49 20.03 0.42
N LEU A 560 -23.33 20.13 1.74
CA LEU A 560 -23.49 18.99 2.66
C LEU A 560 -24.93 18.44 2.65
N ASP A 561 -25.94 19.30 2.71
CA ASP A 561 -27.35 18.87 2.68
C ASP A 561 -27.66 18.17 1.35
N ALA A 562 -27.18 18.73 0.23
CA ALA A 562 -27.34 18.11 -1.07
C ALA A 562 -26.66 16.74 -1.18
N TYR A 563 -25.48 16.58 -0.55
CA TYR A 563 -24.77 15.29 -0.51
C TYR A 563 -25.51 14.26 0.34
N LEU A 564 -26.11 14.67 1.46
CA LEU A 564 -26.89 13.80 2.34
C LEU A 564 -28.19 13.32 1.73
N GLU A 565 -28.88 14.18 0.93
CA GLU A 565 -30.12 13.82 0.25
C GLU A 565 -29.95 12.83 -0.91
N GLU A 566 -28.73 12.76 -1.49
CA GLU A 566 -28.46 11.74 -2.49
C GLU A 566 -28.44 10.35 -1.86
N ALA A 567 -29.08 9.39 -2.53
CA ALA A 567 -29.03 7.98 -2.11
C ALA A 567 -27.58 7.49 -2.00
N SER A 568 -27.30 6.68 -0.98
CA SER A 568 -26.00 6.05 -0.81
C SER A 568 -25.71 5.10 -1.97
N GLU A 569 -24.45 5.08 -2.42
CA GLU A 569 -24.00 4.16 -3.48
C GLU A 569 -24.04 2.70 -3.00
N LYS A 570 -24.19 1.78 -3.95
CA LYS A 570 -24.25 0.34 -3.63
C LYS A 570 -22.92 -0.13 -3.01
N VAL A 571 -23.05 -0.96 -1.98
CA VAL A 571 -21.89 -1.60 -1.35
C VAL A 571 -21.34 -2.67 -2.31
N GLY A 572 -20.05 -2.54 -2.67
CA GLY A 572 -19.31 -3.50 -3.49
C GLY A 572 -17.83 -3.42 -3.15
N ASP A 573 -17.11 -4.54 -3.28
CA ASP A 573 -15.69 -4.64 -2.88
C ASP A 573 -14.75 -3.84 -3.80
N ASP A 574 -15.09 -3.71 -5.09
CA ASP A 574 -14.28 -3.03 -6.12
C ASP A 574 -14.66 -1.56 -6.33
N PHE A 575 -15.36 -0.94 -5.37
CA PHE A 575 -15.77 0.45 -5.52
C PHE A 575 -14.59 1.42 -5.45
N ASP A 576 -14.39 2.20 -6.52
CA ASP A 576 -13.37 3.24 -6.60
C ASP A 576 -13.88 4.56 -6.00
N VAL A 577 -13.60 4.79 -4.72
CA VAL A 577 -14.01 5.99 -3.99
C VAL A 577 -13.39 7.26 -4.57
N LEU A 578 -12.13 7.21 -5.03
CA LEU A 578 -11.48 8.38 -5.63
C LEU A 578 -12.03 8.71 -7.00
N GLY A 579 -12.30 7.69 -7.83
CA GLY A 579 -12.96 7.86 -9.12
C GLY A 579 -14.37 8.41 -8.99
N TRP A 580 -15.10 8.09 -7.91
CA TRP A 580 -16.41 8.68 -7.61
C TRP A 580 -16.26 10.19 -7.33
N TRP A 581 -15.38 10.59 -6.43
CA TRP A 581 -15.12 11.99 -6.10
C TRP A 581 -14.63 12.78 -7.31
N LYS A 582 -13.80 12.19 -8.17
CA LYS A 582 -13.36 12.81 -9.42
C LYS A 582 -14.55 13.19 -10.33
N ARG A 583 -15.54 12.31 -10.44
CA ARG A 583 -16.75 12.56 -11.28
C ARG A 583 -17.71 13.55 -10.65
N HIS A 584 -17.77 13.63 -9.32
CA HIS A 584 -18.73 14.46 -8.58
C HIS A 584 -18.13 15.75 -8.03
N GLY A 585 -16.84 16.01 -8.26
CA GLY A 585 -16.12 17.17 -7.71
C GLY A 585 -16.67 18.53 -8.19
N GLU A 586 -17.22 18.60 -9.41
CA GLU A 586 -17.89 19.83 -9.89
C GLU A 586 -19.22 20.08 -9.16
N LYS A 587 -19.90 19.03 -8.73
CA LYS A 587 -21.16 19.12 -8.00
C LYS A 587 -20.96 19.45 -6.52
N PHE A 588 -19.91 18.87 -5.92
CA PHE A 588 -19.57 19.00 -4.51
C PHE A 588 -18.12 19.49 -4.33
N PRO A 589 -17.78 20.72 -4.75
CA PRO A 589 -16.38 21.19 -4.75
C PRO A 589 -15.75 21.26 -3.35
N ILE A 590 -16.51 21.67 -2.34
CA ILE A 590 -16.01 21.74 -0.94
C ILE A 590 -15.78 20.34 -0.37
N LEU A 591 -16.77 19.45 -0.51
CA LEU A 591 -16.68 18.08 -0.04
C LEU A 591 -15.62 17.29 -0.83
N ALA A 592 -15.43 17.56 -2.12
CA ALA A 592 -14.38 16.95 -2.93
C ALA A 592 -12.98 17.39 -2.48
N SER A 593 -12.82 18.66 -2.08
CA SER A 593 -11.58 19.15 -1.46
C SER A 593 -11.32 18.44 -0.11
N MET A 594 -12.35 18.37 0.75
CA MET A 594 -12.28 17.59 1.99
C MET A 594 -11.94 16.12 1.72
N ALA A 595 -12.57 15.49 0.72
CA ALA A 595 -12.31 14.09 0.38
C ALA A 595 -10.86 13.83 -0.02
N ARG A 596 -10.20 14.75 -0.73
CA ARG A 596 -8.77 14.62 -1.05
C ARG A 596 -7.91 14.59 0.22
N ASP A 597 -8.23 15.39 1.21
CA ASP A 597 -7.44 15.48 2.43
C ASP A 597 -7.74 14.32 3.40
N PHE A 598 -9.02 14.04 3.65
CA PHE A 598 -9.42 12.99 4.60
C PHE A 598 -9.15 11.57 4.09
N LEU A 599 -9.33 11.31 2.78
CA LEU A 599 -9.04 10.01 2.19
C LEU A 599 -7.53 9.78 2.01
N ALA A 600 -6.71 10.83 2.09
CA ALA A 600 -5.26 10.70 2.11
C ALA A 600 -4.70 10.22 3.45
N ILE A 601 -5.45 10.26 4.55
CA ILE A 601 -4.99 9.85 5.88
C ILE A 601 -4.62 8.36 5.88
N PRO A 602 -3.36 8.01 6.19
CA PRO A 602 -2.95 6.61 6.32
C PRO A 602 -3.33 6.05 7.68
N LEU A 603 -3.89 4.83 7.72
CA LEU A 603 -4.22 4.14 8.97
C LEU A 603 -3.01 3.52 9.68
N SER A 604 -1.84 3.47 9.04
CA SER A 604 -0.66 2.83 9.63
C SER A 604 0.65 3.45 9.19
N THR A 605 1.71 3.19 9.94
CA THR A 605 3.10 3.59 9.68
C THR A 605 3.86 2.61 8.77
N VAL A 606 3.19 1.64 8.15
CA VAL A 606 3.82 0.61 7.30
C VAL A 606 4.63 1.20 6.14
N ALA A 607 4.28 2.40 5.67
CA ALA A 607 5.07 3.12 4.68
C ALA A 607 6.50 3.40 5.18
N SER A 608 6.65 3.86 6.43
CA SER A 608 7.94 4.13 7.09
C SER A 608 8.69 2.83 7.41
N GLU A 609 8.00 1.80 7.88
CA GLU A 609 8.59 0.47 8.13
C GLU A 609 9.16 -0.15 6.84
N SER A 610 8.50 0.06 5.72
CA SER A 610 8.96 -0.35 4.38
C SER A 610 10.30 0.32 4.01
N ALA A 611 10.46 1.59 4.36
CA ALA A 611 11.71 2.32 4.15
C ALA A 611 12.82 1.80 5.07
N PHE A 612 12.53 1.45 6.33
CA PHE A 612 13.50 0.83 7.23
C PHE A 612 13.97 -0.53 6.74
N SER A 613 13.07 -1.35 6.21
CA SER A 613 13.43 -2.62 5.58
C SER A 613 14.38 -2.44 4.41
N CYS A 614 14.20 -1.38 3.61
CA CYS A 614 15.14 -0.97 2.56
C CYS A 614 16.47 -0.52 3.18
N GLY A 615 16.45 0.36 4.19
CA GLY A 615 17.63 0.84 4.91
C GLY A 615 18.46 -0.30 5.51
N LYS A 616 17.82 -1.28 6.15
CA LYS A 616 18.47 -2.49 6.70
C LYS A 616 19.20 -3.31 5.63
N ARG A 617 18.61 -3.50 4.45
CA ARG A 617 19.28 -4.20 3.33
C ARG A 617 20.46 -3.40 2.78
N ILE A 618 20.31 -2.07 2.69
CA ILE A 618 21.38 -1.18 2.22
C ILE A 618 22.54 -1.15 3.22
N LEU A 619 22.26 -1.06 4.53
CA LEU A 619 23.25 -1.06 5.61
C LEU A 619 23.78 -2.44 6.00
N GLY A 620 23.43 -3.52 5.30
CA GLY A 620 23.91 -4.87 5.61
C GLY A 620 25.42 -4.94 5.87
N ASP A 621 25.91 -6.04 6.47
CA ASP A 621 27.27 -6.22 7.05
C ASP A 621 28.44 -5.69 6.22
N LYS A 622 28.27 -5.61 4.90
CA LYS A 622 29.30 -5.11 3.95
C LYS A 622 29.25 -3.61 3.66
N ARG A 623 28.32 -2.86 4.27
CA ARG A 623 28.13 -1.41 4.04
C ARG A 623 27.98 -0.62 5.34
N SER A 624 28.51 -1.10 6.43
CA SER A 624 28.42 -0.47 7.76
C SER A 624 29.01 0.94 7.84
N SER A 625 29.86 1.34 6.90
CA SER A 625 30.48 2.68 6.84
C SER A 625 29.74 3.68 5.93
N LEU A 626 28.49 3.38 5.53
CA LEU A 626 27.73 4.30 4.68
C LEU A 626 27.30 5.53 5.47
N ASN A 627 27.60 6.73 4.94
CA ASN A 627 27.18 8.00 5.55
C ASN A 627 25.64 8.11 5.58
N PRO A 628 25.02 8.58 6.69
CA PRO A 628 23.59 8.77 6.81
C PRO A 628 22.93 9.53 5.65
N ASN A 629 23.58 10.61 5.17
CA ASN A 629 23.06 11.37 4.02
C ASN A 629 23.01 10.52 2.73
N MET A 630 23.97 9.58 2.56
CA MET A 630 23.95 8.70 1.40
C MET A 630 22.87 7.61 1.55
N LEU A 631 22.59 7.18 2.78
CA LEU A 631 21.50 6.27 3.05
C LEU A 631 20.15 6.90 2.68
N GLU A 632 19.92 8.16 3.06
CA GLU A 632 18.74 8.92 2.65
C GLU A 632 18.61 8.98 1.12
N VAL A 633 19.68 9.33 0.40
CA VAL A 633 19.73 9.38 -1.07
C VAL A 633 19.27 8.04 -1.68
N LEU A 634 19.73 6.92 -1.13
CA LEU A 634 19.43 5.61 -1.65
C LEU A 634 17.99 5.15 -1.30
N VAL A 635 17.54 5.38 -0.06
CA VAL A 635 16.20 4.98 0.40
C VAL A 635 15.13 5.80 -0.30
N CYS A 636 15.22 7.14 -0.24
CA CYS A 636 14.26 8.03 -0.88
C CYS A 636 14.32 7.91 -2.40
N GLY A 637 15.53 7.87 -2.99
CA GLY A 637 15.71 7.70 -4.43
C GLY A 637 15.10 6.40 -4.95
N LYS A 638 15.22 5.31 -4.20
CA LYS A 638 14.58 4.04 -4.56
C LYS A 638 13.05 4.14 -4.50
N ASP A 639 12.48 4.76 -3.46
CA ASP A 639 11.03 4.97 -3.35
C ASP A 639 10.48 5.79 -4.52
N TRP A 640 11.21 6.85 -4.94
CA TRP A 640 10.79 7.72 -6.04
C TRP A 640 10.93 7.08 -7.42
N LEU A 641 11.89 6.16 -7.60
CA LEU A 641 12.07 5.37 -8.83
C LEU A 641 11.06 4.24 -8.97
N PHE A 642 10.37 3.88 -7.89
CA PHE A 642 9.43 2.77 -7.91
C PHE A 642 8.24 3.06 -8.83
N LYS A 643 8.01 2.16 -9.78
CA LYS A 643 6.82 2.14 -10.62
C LYS A 643 6.08 0.83 -10.34
N PRO A 644 4.88 0.86 -9.74
CA PRO A 644 4.12 -0.36 -9.51
C PRO A 644 3.80 -1.02 -10.85
N LYS A 645 4.02 -2.34 -10.96
CA LYS A 645 3.45 -3.13 -12.04
C LYS A 645 2.00 -3.44 -11.67
N GLU A 646 1.10 -3.39 -12.67
CA GLU A 646 -0.29 -3.85 -12.48
C GLU A 646 -0.24 -5.28 -11.93
N GLY A 647 -0.83 -5.51 -10.74
CA GLY A 647 -0.92 -6.81 -10.07
C GLY A 647 0.13 -7.11 -8.97
N GLU A 648 1.22 -6.35 -8.81
CA GLU A 648 2.25 -6.62 -7.77
C GLU A 648 1.92 -6.08 -6.37
N LEU A 649 0.83 -5.31 -6.21
CA LEU A 649 0.52 -4.65 -4.92
C LEU A 649 0.28 -5.63 -3.77
N THR A 650 -0.25 -6.82 -4.04
CA THR A 650 -0.61 -7.81 -2.99
C THR A 650 0.62 -8.58 -2.49
N ALA A 651 1.57 -8.90 -3.36
CA ALA A 651 2.76 -9.66 -3.01
C ALA A 651 3.75 -8.85 -2.13
N TYR A 652 3.81 -7.52 -2.31
CA TYR A 652 4.71 -6.64 -1.55
C TYR A 652 4.27 -6.46 -0.09
N ILE A 653 2.95 -6.41 0.17
CA ILE A 653 2.39 -6.32 1.52
C ILE A 653 2.69 -7.61 2.30
N LEU A 654 2.60 -8.77 1.67
CA LEU A 654 2.93 -10.07 2.27
C LEU A 654 4.42 -10.16 2.65
N VAL A 655 5.33 -9.61 1.84
CA VAL A 655 6.78 -9.62 2.15
C VAL A 655 7.11 -8.66 3.29
N LEU A 656 6.44 -7.50 3.39
CA LEU A 656 6.66 -6.52 4.48
C LEU A 656 6.15 -7.01 5.83
N LEU A 657 5.15 -7.87 5.85
CA LEU A 657 4.69 -8.55 7.06
C LEU A 657 5.61 -9.74 7.45
N LEU A 658 6.56 -10.11 6.57
CA LEU A 658 7.54 -11.20 6.77
C LEU A 658 8.93 -10.69 7.21
N VAL A 659 9.22 -9.41 7.10
CA VAL A 659 10.47 -8.75 7.52
C VAL A 659 10.25 -7.94 8.78
#